data_d557a088368aa842db1e3c05d627e9c1
#
_entry.id   d557a088368aa842db1e3c05d627e9c1
#
_cell.length_a   1.000
_cell.length_b   1.000
_cell.length_c   1.000
_cell.angle_alpha   90.00
_cell.angle_beta   90.00
_cell.angle_gamma   90.00
#
_symmetry.space_group_name_H-M   'P 1'
#
loop_
_entity.id
_entity.type
_entity.pdbx_description
1 polymer ?
#
loop_
_entity_poly.entity_id
_entity_poly.type
_entity_poly.pdbx_seq_one_letter_code
_entity_poly.pdbx_strand_id
1 'polypeptide(L)'
;MRSNMLKIIVGLILIVCWMSTSRAQQVKHPSLLYTSERISQAKLRIQQDSVWARAWEEIKQTADEELGKKRLDKADYLSAVFLMTGDKRYFDKLREILLHIVHSKAWASSEMLARNPAWRADLNVAHKAYLSAIAFDAAYPELSAGERKQIAKGLYRLGVEPLLGDWLCEPTRIHSLNSMGHNWWTSCVCMGGILALSLQNELDEARKGAQTVYEYLPEWFSFAGDELQQKAKSFDEAGGMYESLNYANFGIQEALQFFVAWTNVYPGSTLPDIPQLKHLSSFFAHVCYPRTGILYNINFGDSHKNVAAESSLMLLYALGIRQPDMLWYIRQVEQGQHRDGYFRNRPMGFFYTPDLKGAPDVPALAHSQLFADFGWATMRNSWQKDASMLAVKSGHTWNHSHADANSFILYHKGVDIIKDAGNCWYPNPQYRNYFFQSQAHNVVLFNGEGQKREQQYHGSTLRGYLYNLLDGGNIKYVLANGTGPVSDHFSRNFRHFLWMDNVIYLIDDLKTHEYGEFEWLWHPGGEWKKRGADVTITNGEAAVVVRPLYPRLLALSDFVHDYPNDLYWEEISAPTEDLKGTETYYSLHLPGKFDRVKGVTAIILKDSVGQKELPVMEKREGKDWIGLRITFQGKVTDLYINQLADGRLMHSNSWIEADGWNTDAYLFAVTYDEGEDPAKPKEVFVAYGSALRRNSDSYFSSLSKLFYIQKGDAKKLDLWISGQPLVNAYFRTGKRPVFLNVNGEKATVNYKEGLVKVKYNH
;
A
#
# COMPACT_ATOMS: atom_id res chain seq x y z
N MET A 1 31.67 -62.02 -5.75
CA MET A 1 30.65 -61.91 -6.80
C MET A 1 29.20 -62.04 -6.30
N ARG A 2 28.86 -63.00 -5.44
CA ARG A 2 27.47 -63.18 -4.93
C ARG A 2 26.91 -62.07 -4.08
N SER A 3 27.72 -61.33 -3.31
CA SER A 3 27.27 -60.21 -2.45
C SER A 3 26.85 -58.94 -3.22
N ASN A 4 27.49 -58.70 -4.36
CA ASN A 4 27.14 -57.49 -5.17
C ASN A 4 25.90 -57.70 -6.06
N MET A 5 25.65 -58.95 -6.47
CA MET A 5 24.43 -59.29 -7.19
C MET A 5 23.18 -59.19 -6.31
N LEU A 6 23.28 -59.54 -5.02
CA LEU A 6 22.14 -59.39 -4.08
C LEU A 6 21.80 -57.90 -3.81
N LYS A 7 22.80 -57.02 -3.73
CA LYS A 7 22.58 -55.57 -3.57
C LYS A 7 21.97 -54.94 -4.82
N ILE A 8 22.32 -55.39 -6.01
CA ILE A 8 21.73 -54.93 -7.27
C ILE A 8 20.27 -55.40 -7.40
N ILE A 9 19.98 -56.67 -7.01
CA ILE A 9 18.60 -57.19 -7.03
C ILE A 9 17.73 -56.52 -5.98
N VAL A 10 18.22 -56.23 -4.76
CA VAL A 10 17.49 -55.47 -3.75
C VAL A 10 17.30 -54.00 -4.17
N GLY A 11 18.30 -53.39 -4.82
CA GLY A 11 18.18 -52.06 -5.40
C GLY A 11 17.15 -51.99 -6.53
N LEU A 12 17.12 -53.00 -7.42
CA LEU A 12 16.12 -53.12 -8.49
C LEU A 12 14.72 -53.41 -7.96
N ILE A 13 14.57 -54.24 -6.91
CA ILE A 13 13.28 -54.49 -6.27
C ILE A 13 12.77 -53.20 -5.53
N LEU A 14 13.65 -52.43 -4.90
CA LEU A 14 13.27 -51.14 -4.30
C LEU A 14 12.91 -50.09 -5.35
N ILE A 15 13.58 -50.07 -6.50
CA ILE A 15 13.23 -49.21 -7.63
C ILE A 15 11.93 -49.66 -8.29
N VAL A 16 11.68 -50.97 -8.42
CA VAL A 16 10.42 -51.52 -8.95
C VAL A 16 9.27 -51.36 -7.95
N CYS A 17 9.52 -51.42 -6.65
CA CYS A 17 8.51 -51.02 -5.63
C CYS A 17 8.27 -49.53 -5.57
N TRP A 18 9.20 -48.65 -5.96
CA TRP A 18 8.99 -47.22 -6.12
C TRP A 18 8.31 -46.87 -7.44
N MET A 19 8.40 -47.73 -8.46
CA MET A 19 7.66 -47.67 -9.72
C MET A 19 6.31 -48.40 -9.70
N SER A 20 5.93 -49.04 -8.60
CA SER A 20 4.55 -49.49 -8.41
C SER A 20 3.65 -48.28 -8.34
N THR A 21 3.14 -47.89 -9.51
CA THR A 21 1.91 -47.10 -9.72
C THR A 21 1.30 -46.64 -8.42
N SER A 22 1.75 -45.51 -7.89
CA SER A 22 0.88 -44.69 -7.05
C SER A 22 -0.29 -44.33 -7.98
N ARG A 23 -1.37 -45.10 -8.00
CA ARG A 23 -2.65 -44.58 -8.47
C ARG A 23 -2.81 -43.26 -7.74
N ALA A 24 -2.72 -42.15 -8.48
CA ALA A 24 -2.88 -40.85 -7.91
C ALA A 24 -4.16 -40.91 -7.08
N GLN A 25 -4.03 -40.59 -5.80
CA GLN A 25 -5.16 -40.65 -4.85
C GLN A 25 -6.28 -39.79 -5.43
N GLN A 26 -7.43 -40.42 -5.67
CA GLN A 26 -8.60 -39.71 -6.24
C GLN A 26 -9.07 -38.65 -5.26
N VAL A 27 -9.17 -37.40 -5.69
CA VAL A 27 -9.61 -36.28 -4.88
C VAL A 27 -11.10 -36.45 -4.59
N LYS A 28 -11.47 -36.29 -3.33
CA LYS A 28 -12.88 -36.36 -2.89
C LYS A 28 -13.52 -34.99 -3.00
N HIS A 29 -14.48 -34.84 -3.89
CA HIS A 29 -15.27 -33.62 -4.05
C HIS A 29 -16.43 -33.50 -3.02
N PRO A 30 -16.83 -32.28 -2.58
CA PRO A 30 -16.21 -31.02 -2.91
C PRO A 30 -14.85 -30.84 -2.20
N SER A 31 -13.89 -30.31 -2.91
CA SER A 31 -12.50 -30.22 -2.43
C SER A 31 -11.86 -28.83 -2.57
N LEU A 32 -12.43 -27.92 -3.37
CA LEU A 32 -11.80 -26.64 -3.64
C LEU A 32 -11.95 -25.66 -2.46
N LEU A 33 -13.01 -24.85 -2.48
CA LEU A 33 -13.21 -23.79 -1.49
C LEU A 33 -14.32 -24.12 -0.48
N TYR A 34 -15.34 -24.88 -0.87
CA TYR A 34 -16.48 -25.21 -0.01
C TYR A 34 -16.43 -26.68 0.45
N THR A 35 -15.42 -26.98 1.27
CA THR A 35 -15.20 -28.35 1.76
C THR A 35 -16.28 -28.81 2.73
N SER A 36 -16.42 -30.13 2.90
CA SER A 36 -17.38 -30.72 3.85
C SER A 36 -17.20 -30.21 5.28
N GLU A 37 -15.98 -29.91 5.69
CA GLU A 37 -15.67 -29.32 7.00
C GLU A 37 -16.26 -27.93 7.14
N ARG A 38 -16.03 -27.03 6.16
CA ARG A 38 -16.56 -25.66 6.14
C ARG A 38 -18.08 -25.65 6.10
N ILE A 39 -18.69 -26.55 5.32
CA ILE A 39 -20.15 -26.71 5.27
C ILE A 39 -20.68 -27.10 6.65
N SER A 40 -20.04 -28.03 7.34
CA SER A 40 -20.44 -28.46 8.69
C SER A 40 -20.33 -27.31 9.70
N GLN A 41 -19.22 -26.55 9.65
CA GLN A 41 -19.03 -25.37 10.48
C GLN A 41 -20.07 -24.27 10.22
N ALA A 42 -20.40 -24.01 8.94
CA ALA A 42 -21.42 -23.04 8.56
C ALA A 42 -22.81 -23.42 9.07
N LYS A 43 -23.19 -24.70 8.99
CA LYS A 43 -24.45 -25.20 9.55
C LYS A 43 -24.56 -24.97 11.06
N LEU A 44 -23.49 -25.16 11.81
CA LEU A 44 -23.45 -24.88 13.24
C LEU A 44 -23.60 -23.38 13.55
N ARG A 45 -22.89 -22.52 12.77
CA ARG A 45 -22.95 -21.06 12.94
C ARG A 45 -24.34 -20.49 12.70
N ILE A 46 -25.08 -20.98 11.70
CA ILE A 46 -26.46 -20.56 11.42
C ILE A 46 -27.37 -20.80 12.63
N GLN A 47 -27.14 -21.89 13.36
CA GLN A 47 -27.94 -22.23 14.54
C GLN A 47 -27.60 -21.38 15.78
N GLN A 48 -26.40 -20.86 15.86
CA GLN A 48 -25.85 -20.19 17.05
C GLN A 48 -25.86 -18.66 16.95
N ASP A 49 -25.96 -18.10 15.74
CA ASP A 49 -25.80 -16.66 15.50
C ASP A 49 -26.81 -16.16 14.46
N SER A 50 -27.65 -15.21 14.90
CA SER A 50 -28.68 -14.60 14.04
C SER A 50 -28.14 -13.83 12.84
N VAL A 51 -26.91 -13.30 12.92
CA VAL A 51 -26.25 -12.62 11.78
C VAL A 51 -25.92 -13.64 10.69
N TRP A 52 -25.43 -14.83 11.09
CA TRP A 52 -25.18 -15.94 10.15
C TRP A 52 -26.49 -16.51 9.57
N ALA A 53 -27.54 -16.63 10.39
CA ALA A 53 -28.82 -17.07 9.88
C ALA A 53 -29.40 -16.12 8.82
N ARG A 54 -29.31 -14.82 9.05
CA ARG A 54 -29.75 -13.80 8.08
C ARG A 54 -28.92 -13.85 6.80
N ALA A 55 -27.59 -13.88 6.91
CA ALA A 55 -26.69 -13.98 5.76
C ALA A 55 -26.97 -15.23 4.91
N TRP A 56 -27.30 -16.33 5.56
CA TRP A 56 -27.71 -17.56 4.89
C TRP A 56 -29.00 -17.39 4.08
N GLU A 57 -30.04 -16.76 4.63
CA GLU A 57 -31.29 -16.50 3.90
C GLU A 57 -31.06 -15.59 2.68
N GLU A 58 -30.17 -14.59 2.79
CA GLU A 58 -29.81 -13.73 1.64
C GLU A 58 -29.08 -14.52 0.53
N ILE A 59 -28.16 -15.42 0.90
CA ILE A 59 -27.47 -16.31 -0.05
C ILE A 59 -28.49 -17.23 -0.74
N LYS A 60 -29.40 -17.82 0.01
CA LYS A 60 -30.43 -18.71 -0.50
C LYS A 60 -31.40 -17.97 -1.43
N GLN A 61 -31.85 -16.78 -1.03
CA GLN A 61 -32.70 -15.94 -1.90
C GLN A 61 -32.01 -15.64 -3.24
N THR A 62 -30.71 -15.26 -3.21
CA THR A 62 -29.95 -15.01 -4.43
C THR A 62 -29.88 -16.27 -5.31
N ALA A 63 -29.65 -17.43 -4.72
CA ALA A 63 -29.61 -18.69 -5.47
C ALA A 63 -31.00 -19.07 -6.05
N ASP A 64 -32.10 -18.86 -5.31
CA ASP A 64 -33.48 -19.08 -5.77
C ASP A 64 -33.80 -18.22 -7.00
N GLU A 65 -33.38 -16.96 -7.01
CA GLU A 65 -33.55 -16.04 -8.14
C GLU A 65 -32.79 -16.48 -9.40
N GLU A 66 -31.73 -17.28 -9.25
CA GLU A 66 -30.92 -17.80 -10.38
C GLU A 66 -31.45 -19.11 -10.97
N LEU A 67 -32.35 -19.84 -10.29
CA LEU A 67 -32.92 -21.11 -10.81
C LEU A 67 -33.62 -20.94 -12.18
N GLY A 68 -34.23 -19.79 -12.43
CA GLY A 68 -34.87 -19.47 -13.70
C GLY A 68 -33.93 -18.98 -14.82
N LYS A 69 -32.65 -18.72 -14.53
CA LYS A 69 -31.71 -18.06 -15.46
C LYS A 69 -30.70 -19.06 -16.02
N LYS A 70 -30.30 -18.88 -17.28
CA LYS A 70 -29.27 -19.73 -17.93
C LYS A 70 -27.94 -19.02 -18.02
N ARG A 71 -27.36 -18.67 -16.87
CA ARG A 71 -26.08 -17.95 -16.81
C ARG A 71 -25.20 -18.50 -15.69
N LEU A 72 -23.88 -18.31 -15.85
CA LEU A 72 -22.86 -18.78 -14.92
C LEU A 72 -22.62 -17.82 -13.73
N ASP A 73 -22.99 -16.55 -13.84
CA ASP A 73 -22.55 -15.45 -12.99
C ASP A 73 -22.77 -15.61 -11.47
N LYS A 74 -23.70 -16.47 -11.07
CA LYS A 74 -24.01 -16.77 -9.66
C LYS A 74 -23.91 -18.27 -9.35
N ALA A 75 -23.09 -18.99 -10.11
CA ALA A 75 -22.90 -20.43 -9.90
C ALA A 75 -22.30 -20.77 -8.53
N ASP A 76 -21.54 -19.84 -7.92
CA ASP A 76 -21.01 -19.94 -6.57
C ASP A 76 -22.13 -19.94 -5.50
N TYR A 77 -23.20 -19.13 -5.68
CA TYR A 77 -24.39 -19.14 -4.81
C TYR A 77 -25.17 -20.43 -4.95
N LEU A 78 -25.44 -20.87 -6.19
CA LEU A 78 -26.10 -22.15 -6.44
C LEU A 78 -25.33 -23.32 -5.83
N SER A 79 -24.00 -23.32 -5.96
CA SER A 79 -23.11 -24.34 -5.39
C SER A 79 -23.15 -24.34 -3.87
N ALA A 80 -23.06 -23.16 -3.24
CA ALA A 80 -23.14 -23.02 -1.80
C ALA A 80 -24.47 -23.56 -1.24
N VAL A 81 -25.59 -23.21 -1.88
CA VAL A 81 -26.93 -23.65 -1.42
C VAL A 81 -27.12 -25.14 -1.67
N PHE A 82 -26.67 -25.68 -2.81
CA PHE A 82 -26.71 -27.12 -3.05
C PHE A 82 -25.93 -27.90 -1.99
N LEU A 83 -24.68 -27.50 -1.73
CA LEU A 83 -23.82 -28.17 -0.75
C LEU A 83 -24.34 -28.08 0.70
N MET A 84 -25.02 -26.98 1.04
CA MET A 84 -25.60 -26.79 2.36
C MET A 84 -26.92 -27.58 2.57
N THR A 85 -27.74 -27.70 1.52
CA THR A 85 -29.11 -28.24 1.64
C THR A 85 -29.26 -29.64 1.07
N GLY A 86 -28.50 -30.02 0.05
CA GLY A 86 -28.69 -31.22 -0.76
C GLY A 86 -29.90 -31.12 -1.72
N ASP A 87 -30.51 -29.95 -1.86
CA ASP A 87 -31.69 -29.77 -2.71
C ASP A 87 -31.35 -29.91 -4.21
N LYS A 88 -31.95 -30.90 -4.84
CA LYS A 88 -31.68 -31.27 -6.23
C LYS A 88 -31.99 -30.20 -7.25
N ARG A 89 -32.86 -29.23 -6.96
CA ARG A 89 -33.16 -28.13 -7.88
C ARG A 89 -31.91 -27.33 -8.23
N TYR A 90 -31.03 -27.09 -7.24
CA TYR A 90 -29.75 -26.37 -7.45
C TYR A 90 -28.74 -27.25 -8.18
N PHE A 91 -28.68 -28.56 -7.88
CA PHE A 91 -27.86 -29.50 -8.63
C PHE A 91 -28.27 -29.56 -10.10
N ASP A 92 -29.58 -29.75 -10.40
CA ASP A 92 -30.09 -29.82 -11.77
C ASP A 92 -29.74 -28.53 -12.52
N LYS A 93 -29.81 -27.38 -11.85
CA LYS A 93 -29.42 -26.08 -12.45
C LYS A 93 -27.93 -26.01 -12.72
N LEU A 94 -27.06 -26.39 -11.79
CA LEU A 94 -25.61 -26.43 -11.99
C LEU A 94 -25.24 -27.39 -13.14
N ARG A 95 -25.86 -28.57 -13.19
CA ARG A 95 -25.69 -29.53 -14.27
C ARG A 95 -26.11 -28.95 -15.64
N GLU A 96 -27.28 -28.30 -15.70
CA GLU A 96 -27.77 -27.61 -16.91
C GLU A 96 -26.75 -26.59 -17.41
N ILE A 97 -26.27 -25.70 -16.51
CA ILE A 97 -25.30 -24.66 -16.84
C ILE A 97 -24.01 -25.27 -17.37
N LEU A 98 -23.44 -26.26 -16.66
CA LEU A 98 -22.17 -26.91 -17.02
C LEU A 98 -22.25 -27.59 -18.39
N LEU A 99 -23.32 -28.38 -18.64
CA LEU A 99 -23.54 -29.03 -19.91
C LEU A 99 -23.75 -28.04 -21.06
N HIS A 100 -24.37 -26.88 -20.77
CA HIS A 100 -24.57 -25.84 -21.78
C HIS A 100 -23.26 -25.13 -22.16
N ILE A 101 -22.49 -24.65 -21.16
CA ILE A 101 -21.30 -23.81 -21.41
C ILE A 101 -20.17 -24.55 -22.13
N VAL A 102 -20.03 -25.87 -21.95
CA VAL A 102 -18.96 -26.65 -22.61
C VAL A 102 -19.12 -26.79 -24.12
N HIS A 103 -20.29 -26.44 -24.66
CA HIS A 103 -20.53 -26.40 -26.11
C HIS A 103 -20.12 -25.06 -26.76
N SER A 104 -19.70 -24.06 -25.98
CA SER A 104 -19.18 -22.80 -26.51
C SER A 104 -17.93 -23.06 -27.39
N LYS A 105 -17.78 -22.26 -28.44
CA LYS A 105 -16.58 -22.32 -29.30
C LYS A 105 -15.35 -21.79 -28.57
N ALA A 106 -15.49 -20.65 -27.91
CA ALA A 106 -14.48 -19.98 -27.08
C ALA A 106 -15.19 -19.17 -25.98
N TRP A 107 -14.45 -18.84 -24.92
CA TRP A 107 -14.93 -17.92 -23.86
C TRP A 107 -14.42 -16.50 -24.03
N ALA A 108 -13.27 -16.34 -24.72
CA ALA A 108 -12.75 -15.02 -25.09
C ALA A 108 -13.67 -14.33 -26.11
N SER A 109 -13.71 -13.02 -26.06
CA SER A 109 -14.49 -12.20 -27.01
C SER A 109 -13.91 -12.29 -28.43
N SER A 110 -14.73 -11.98 -29.44
CA SER A 110 -14.27 -11.89 -30.83
C SER A 110 -13.19 -10.83 -31.01
N GLU A 111 -13.24 -9.75 -30.26
CA GLU A 111 -12.23 -8.70 -30.26
C GLU A 111 -10.87 -9.21 -29.79
N MET A 112 -10.84 -9.98 -28.69
CA MET A 112 -9.61 -10.57 -28.15
C MET A 112 -9.04 -11.61 -29.13
N LEU A 113 -9.88 -12.45 -29.69
CA LEU A 113 -9.48 -13.45 -30.69
C LEU A 113 -8.98 -12.84 -32.01
N ALA A 114 -9.38 -11.61 -32.34
CA ALA A 114 -8.93 -10.91 -33.54
C ALA A 114 -7.54 -10.25 -33.39
N ARG A 115 -6.96 -10.22 -32.19
CA ARG A 115 -5.61 -9.70 -31.95
C ARG A 115 -4.53 -10.57 -32.62
N ASN A 116 -3.36 -10.03 -32.82
CA ASN A 116 -2.20 -10.75 -33.32
C ASN A 116 -1.00 -10.58 -32.34
N PRO A 117 -0.57 -11.62 -31.63
CA PRO A 117 -1.21 -12.94 -31.57
C PRO A 117 -2.62 -12.90 -30.98
N ALA A 118 -3.45 -13.88 -31.32
CA ALA A 118 -4.80 -13.98 -30.79
C ALA A 118 -4.78 -14.22 -29.27
N TRP A 119 -5.53 -13.44 -28.51
CA TRP A 119 -5.69 -13.63 -27.08
C TRP A 119 -6.86 -14.58 -26.82
N ARG A 120 -6.54 -15.78 -26.34
CA ARG A 120 -7.53 -16.81 -26.00
C ARG A 120 -8.02 -16.70 -24.57
N ALA A 121 -7.29 -15.92 -23.71
CA ALA A 121 -7.56 -15.75 -22.30
C ALA A 121 -7.47 -14.27 -21.88
N ASP A 122 -8.44 -13.87 -21.08
CA ASP A 122 -8.56 -12.56 -20.44
C ASP A 122 -9.25 -12.69 -19.06
N LEU A 123 -9.52 -11.58 -18.37
CA LEU A 123 -10.20 -11.58 -17.07
C LEU A 123 -11.61 -12.21 -17.12
N ASN A 124 -12.33 -12.10 -18.25
CA ASN A 124 -13.66 -12.71 -18.39
C ASN A 124 -13.54 -14.24 -18.49
N VAL A 125 -12.50 -14.73 -19.18
CA VAL A 125 -12.21 -16.18 -19.25
C VAL A 125 -11.81 -16.69 -17.88
N ALA A 126 -10.97 -15.96 -17.13
CA ALA A 126 -10.57 -16.29 -15.77
C ALA A 126 -11.77 -16.36 -14.80
N HIS A 127 -12.67 -15.38 -14.85
CA HIS A 127 -13.89 -15.38 -14.04
C HIS A 127 -14.82 -16.57 -14.36
N LYS A 128 -15.03 -16.87 -15.64
CA LYS A 128 -15.79 -18.04 -16.05
C LYS A 128 -15.14 -19.34 -15.60
N ALA A 129 -13.82 -19.43 -15.64
CA ALA A 129 -13.05 -20.61 -15.17
C ALA A 129 -13.27 -20.83 -13.67
N TYR A 130 -13.16 -19.76 -12.86
CA TYR A 130 -13.43 -19.82 -11.42
C TYR A 130 -14.83 -20.34 -11.09
N LEU A 131 -15.86 -19.70 -11.65
CA LEU A 131 -17.26 -20.09 -11.40
C LEU A 131 -17.57 -21.52 -11.88
N SER A 132 -16.99 -21.93 -13.02
CA SER A 132 -17.13 -23.29 -13.55
C SER A 132 -16.44 -24.31 -12.65
N ALA A 133 -15.28 -23.98 -12.09
CA ALA A 133 -14.57 -24.83 -11.15
C ALA A 133 -15.40 -25.11 -9.90
N ILE A 134 -15.95 -24.05 -9.29
CA ILE A 134 -16.82 -24.14 -8.09
C ILE A 134 -18.09 -24.94 -8.41
N ALA A 135 -18.72 -24.70 -9.56
CA ALA A 135 -19.91 -25.41 -9.99
C ALA A 135 -19.65 -26.91 -10.20
N PHE A 136 -18.54 -27.22 -10.89
CA PHE A 136 -18.15 -28.61 -11.19
C PHE A 136 -17.75 -29.36 -9.92
N ASP A 137 -16.97 -28.74 -9.04
CA ASP A 137 -16.57 -29.31 -7.74
C ASP A 137 -17.80 -29.66 -6.87
N ALA A 138 -18.77 -28.74 -6.80
CA ALA A 138 -20.01 -28.95 -6.05
C ALA A 138 -20.89 -30.07 -6.66
N ALA A 139 -21.06 -30.08 -7.97
CA ALA A 139 -21.92 -31.02 -8.66
C ALA A 139 -21.28 -32.42 -8.88
N TYR A 140 -19.97 -32.52 -8.80
CA TYR A 140 -19.17 -33.71 -9.17
C TYR A 140 -19.71 -35.03 -8.58
N PRO A 141 -20.05 -35.14 -7.28
CA PRO A 141 -20.51 -36.40 -6.69
C PRO A 141 -21.79 -36.97 -7.33
N GLU A 142 -22.65 -36.10 -7.84
CA GLU A 142 -23.97 -36.46 -8.37
C GLU A 142 -23.98 -36.60 -9.90
N LEU A 143 -22.93 -36.12 -10.60
CA LEU A 143 -22.79 -36.28 -12.05
C LEU A 143 -22.45 -37.73 -12.41
N SER A 144 -23.02 -38.23 -13.52
CA SER A 144 -22.61 -39.53 -14.10
C SER A 144 -21.16 -39.48 -14.61
N ALA A 145 -20.49 -40.62 -14.70
CA ALA A 145 -19.12 -40.68 -15.20
C ALA A 145 -18.99 -40.13 -16.65
N GLY A 146 -20.00 -40.33 -17.49
CA GLY A 146 -20.05 -39.74 -18.84
C GLY A 146 -20.10 -38.25 -18.84
N GLU A 147 -20.94 -37.66 -18.01
CA GLU A 147 -21.07 -36.20 -17.84
C GLU A 147 -19.82 -35.56 -17.26
N ARG A 148 -19.23 -36.16 -16.22
CA ARG A 148 -17.94 -35.68 -15.64
C ARG A 148 -16.90 -35.57 -16.71
N LYS A 149 -16.71 -36.61 -17.53
CA LYS A 149 -15.69 -36.66 -18.59
C LYS A 149 -16.01 -35.64 -19.71
N GLN A 150 -17.28 -35.52 -20.11
CA GLN A 150 -17.71 -34.55 -21.11
C GLN A 150 -17.47 -33.11 -20.63
N ILE A 151 -17.93 -32.79 -19.43
CA ILE A 151 -17.77 -31.47 -18.83
C ILE A 151 -16.29 -31.14 -18.64
N ALA A 152 -15.51 -32.06 -18.08
CA ALA A 152 -14.08 -31.85 -17.85
C ALA A 152 -13.32 -31.51 -19.13
N LYS A 153 -13.55 -32.26 -20.21
CA LYS A 153 -12.93 -31.96 -21.52
C LYS A 153 -13.29 -30.60 -22.05
N GLY A 154 -14.58 -30.22 -21.92
CA GLY A 154 -15.06 -28.92 -22.38
C GLY A 154 -14.46 -27.77 -21.58
N LEU A 155 -14.43 -27.87 -20.25
CA LEU A 155 -13.87 -26.87 -19.36
C LEU A 155 -12.36 -26.74 -19.52
N TYR A 156 -11.65 -27.85 -19.73
CA TYR A 156 -10.21 -27.82 -20.02
C TYR A 156 -9.91 -27.02 -21.30
N ARG A 157 -10.59 -27.36 -22.39
CA ARG A 157 -10.42 -26.68 -23.69
C ARG A 157 -10.79 -25.19 -23.65
N LEU A 158 -11.81 -24.81 -22.88
CA LEU A 158 -12.34 -23.44 -22.84
C LEU A 158 -11.66 -22.54 -21.82
N GLY A 159 -11.13 -23.13 -20.76
CA GLY A 159 -10.57 -22.41 -19.61
C GLY A 159 -9.11 -22.73 -19.33
N VAL A 160 -8.78 -23.97 -18.92
CA VAL A 160 -7.43 -24.31 -18.48
C VAL A 160 -6.38 -24.09 -19.58
N GLU A 161 -6.61 -24.67 -20.75
CA GLU A 161 -5.68 -24.58 -21.87
C GLU A 161 -5.43 -23.13 -22.33
N PRO A 162 -6.47 -22.28 -22.57
CA PRO A 162 -6.25 -20.88 -22.92
C PRO A 162 -5.56 -20.09 -21.82
N LEU A 163 -6.02 -20.20 -20.55
CA LEU A 163 -5.49 -19.42 -19.44
C LEU A 163 -4.02 -19.74 -19.16
N LEU A 164 -3.68 -21.01 -19.00
CA LEU A 164 -2.30 -21.40 -18.73
C LEU A 164 -1.44 -21.31 -20.00
N GLY A 165 -2.00 -21.61 -21.18
CA GLY A 165 -1.29 -21.54 -22.43
C GLY A 165 -0.86 -20.11 -22.81
N ASP A 166 -1.75 -19.13 -22.70
CA ASP A 166 -1.42 -17.76 -23.09
C ASP A 166 -0.51 -17.05 -22.09
N TRP A 167 -0.62 -17.37 -20.78
CA TRP A 167 0.04 -16.63 -19.72
C TRP A 167 1.24 -17.32 -19.08
N LEU A 168 1.32 -18.65 -19.10
CA LEU A 168 2.33 -19.40 -18.34
C LEU A 168 3.13 -20.40 -19.16
N CYS A 169 2.47 -21.26 -19.94
CA CYS A 169 3.08 -22.46 -20.50
C CYS A 169 3.68 -22.26 -21.90
N GLU A 170 4.96 -22.61 -22.06
CA GLU A 170 5.58 -22.71 -23.39
C GLU A 170 5.12 -23.99 -24.12
N PRO A 171 5.03 -24.00 -25.46
CA PRO A 171 5.38 -22.90 -26.39
C PRO A 171 4.21 -21.98 -26.75
N THR A 172 3.08 -22.08 -26.08
CA THR A 172 1.84 -21.36 -26.43
C THR A 172 1.73 -20.00 -25.79
N ARG A 173 2.64 -19.66 -24.86
CA ARG A 173 2.64 -18.39 -24.17
C ARG A 173 2.81 -17.22 -25.14
N ILE A 174 1.89 -16.26 -25.07
CA ILE A 174 1.89 -15.06 -25.91
C ILE A 174 2.26 -13.80 -25.14
N HIS A 175 2.14 -13.81 -23.80
CA HIS A 175 2.51 -12.68 -22.95
C HIS A 175 3.98 -12.77 -22.52
N SER A 176 4.65 -11.61 -22.43
CA SER A 176 6.02 -11.56 -21.94
C SER A 176 6.11 -11.96 -20.47
N LEU A 177 7.29 -12.39 -19.99
CA LEU A 177 7.52 -12.67 -18.57
C LEU A 177 7.28 -11.45 -17.68
N ASN A 178 7.49 -10.24 -18.19
CA ASN A 178 7.20 -9.01 -17.48
C ASN A 178 5.72 -8.85 -17.10
N SER A 179 4.81 -9.58 -17.76
CA SER A 179 3.40 -9.62 -17.36
C SER A 179 3.18 -10.29 -16.00
N MET A 180 4.16 -11.03 -15.46
CA MET A 180 4.10 -11.61 -14.13
C MET A 180 3.94 -10.55 -13.03
N GLY A 181 4.51 -9.35 -13.18
CA GLY A 181 4.29 -8.24 -12.26
C GLY A 181 2.87 -7.64 -12.27
N HIS A 182 1.93 -8.19 -13.03
CA HIS A 182 0.62 -7.60 -13.34
C HIS A 182 -0.51 -8.42 -12.70
N ASN A 183 -1.59 -7.77 -12.24
CA ASN A 183 -2.75 -8.45 -11.66
C ASN A 183 -3.43 -9.43 -12.63
N TRP A 184 -3.41 -9.19 -13.94
CA TRP A 184 -3.97 -10.11 -14.95
C TRP A 184 -3.25 -11.45 -14.97
N TRP A 185 -1.93 -11.45 -14.69
CA TRP A 185 -1.20 -12.70 -14.64
C TRP A 185 -1.76 -13.63 -13.55
N THR A 186 -1.93 -13.10 -12.32
CA THR A 186 -2.50 -13.90 -11.22
C THR A 186 -3.93 -14.32 -11.51
N SER A 187 -4.75 -13.40 -12.06
CA SER A 187 -6.12 -13.74 -12.42
C SER A 187 -6.18 -14.92 -13.40
N CYS A 188 -5.49 -14.80 -14.51
CA CYS A 188 -5.51 -15.85 -15.54
C CYS A 188 -4.89 -17.15 -15.05
N VAL A 189 -3.72 -17.09 -14.42
CA VAL A 189 -2.97 -18.28 -14.01
C VAL A 189 -3.64 -18.96 -12.82
N CYS A 190 -4.04 -18.22 -11.77
CA CYS A 190 -4.62 -18.82 -10.57
C CYS A 190 -6.03 -19.37 -10.83
N MET A 191 -6.87 -18.66 -11.60
CA MET A 191 -8.21 -19.16 -11.92
C MET A 191 -8.15 -20.35 -12.88
N GLY A 192 -7.18 -20.37 -13.81
CA GLY A 192 -6.85 -21.54 -14.61
C GLY A 192 -6.40 -22.74 -13.75
N GLY A 193 -5.59 -22.46 -12.72
CA GLY A 193 -5.13 -23.44 -11.75
C GLY A 193 -6.24 -24.02 -10.87
N ILE A 194 -7.17 -23.19 -10.38
CA ILE A 194 -8.35 -23.64 -9.61
C ILE A 194 -9.25 -24.54 -10.49
N LEU A 195 -9.48 -24.14 -11.74
CA LEU A 195 -10.22 -24.98 -12.67
C LEU A 195 -9.49 -26.31 -12.92
N ALA A 196 -8.19 -26.27 -13.13
CA ALA A 196 -7.37 -27.48 -13.31
C ALA A 196 -7.45 -28.44 -12.10
N LEU A 197 -7.41 -27.90 -10.87
CA LEU A 197 -7.62 -28.67 -9.64
C LEU A 197 -8.98 -29.38 -9.62
N SER A 198 -10.04 -28.75 -10.11
CA SER A 198 -11.36 -29.38 -10.16
C SER A 198 -11.45 -30.56 -11.15
N LEU A 199 -10.64 -30.52 -12.22
CA LEU A 199 -10.70 -31.48 -13.34
C LEU A 199 -9.73 -32.66 -13.22
N GLN A 200 -8.85 -32.66 -12.23
CA GLN A 200 -7.71 -33.57 -12.15
C GLN A 200 -8.05 -35.07 -12.01
N ASN A 201 -9.27 -35.38 -11.51
CA ASN A 201 -9.74 -36.78 -11.47
C ASN A 201 -10.09 -37.35 -12.83
N GLU A 202 -10.41 -36.47 -13.79
CA GLU A 202 -10.86 -36.82 -15.14
C GLU A 202 -9.75 -36.64 -16.19
N LEU A 203 -8.77 -35.76 -15.96
CA LEU A 203 -7.74 -35.35 -16.92
C LEU A 203 -6.37 -35.19 -16.25
N ASP A 204 -5.39 -35.98 -16.69
CA ASP A 204 -4.00 -35.89 -16.19
C ASP A 204 -3.32 -34.58 -16.60
N GLU A 205 -3.70 -34.03 -17.75
CA GLU A 205 -3.23 -32.71 -18.21
C GLU A 205 -3.65 -31.60 -17.23
N ALA A 206 -4.85 -31.67 -16.68
CA ALA A 206 -5.33 -30.72 -15.68
C ALA A 206 -4.49 -30.81 -14.38
N ARG A 207 -4.17 -32.04 -13.93
CA ARG A 207 -3.30 -32.20 -12.76
C ARG A 207 -1.92 -31.57 -12.97
N LYS A 208 -1.31 -31.80 -14.15
CA LYS A 208 -0.03 -31.17 -14.51
C LYS A 208 -0.14 -29.64 -14.52
N GLY A 209 -1.22 -29.11 -15.11
CA GLY A 209 -1.47 -27.67 -15.13
C GLY A 209 -1.56 -27.06 -13.74
N ALA A 210 -2.32 -27.70 -12.83
CA ALA A 210 -2.41 -27.22 -11.43
C ALA A 210 -1.06 -27.28 -10.71
N GLN A 211 -0.26 -28.33 -10.94
CA GLN A 211 1.09 -28.45 -10.38
C GLN A 211 2.00 -27.34 -10.89
N THR A 212 1.95 -27.04 -12.19
CA THR A 212 2.73 -25.95 -12.79
C THR A 212 2.37 -24.59 -12.15
N VAL A 213 1.08 -24.31 -11.94
CA VAL A 213 0.68 -23.07 -11.24
C VAL A 213 1.26 -23.02 -9.83
N TYR A 214 1.19 -24.11 -9.08
CA TYR A 214 1.73 -24.17 -7.72
C TYR A 214 3.24 -23.93 -7.68
N GLU A 215 3.99 -24.42 -8.67
CA GLU A 215 5.44 -24.25 -8.77
C GLU A 215 5.84 -22.82 -9.13
N TYR A 216 5.08 -22.14 -9.99
CA TYR A 216 5.43 -20.81 -10.49
C TYR A 216 4.80 -19.63 -9.71
N LEU A 217 3.69 -19.85 -9.00
CA LEU A 217 3.02 -18.77 -8.27
C LEU A 217 3.91 -18.07 -7.20
N PRO A 218 4.84 -18.76 -6.49
CA PRO A 218 5.75 -18.08 -5.58
C PRO A 218 6.61 -17.01 -6.23
N GLU A 219 6.98 -17.17 -7.50
CA GLU A 219 7.78 -16.20 -8.25
C GLU A 219 7.03 -14.86 -8.42
N TRP A 220 5.71 -14.88 -8.55
CA TRP A 220 4.92 -13.66 -8.62
C TRP A 220 5.12 -12.75 -7.39
N PHE A 221 5.24 -13.33 -6.20
CA PHE A 221 5.48 -12.59 -4.96
C PHE A 221 6.90 -12.03 -4.85
N SER A 222 7.85 -12.61 -5.56
CA SER A 222 9.27 -12.22 -5.53
C SER A 222 9.76 -11.61 -6.84
N PHE A 223 8.89 -11.44 -7.83
CA PHE A 223 9.25 -10.93 -9.14
C PHE A 223 9.89 -9.54 -9.04
N ALA A 224 11.15 -9.43 -9.47
CA ALA A 224 11.96 -8.23 -9.29
C ALA A 224 11.72 -7.14 -10.36
N GLY A 225 10.87 -7.43 -11.35
CA GLY A 225 10.67 -6.55 -12.50
C GLY A 225 11.75 -6.71 -13.56
N ASP A 226 11.72 -5.85 -14.55
CA ASP A 226 12.71 -5.77 -15.62
C ASP A 226 13.70 -4.65 -15.30
N GLU A 227 14.95 -4.98 -14.96
CA GLU A 227 15.97 -4.01 -14.60
C GLU A 227 16.27 -3.00 -15.73
N LEU A 228 16.26 -3.45 -16.98
CA LEU A 228 16.52 -2.59 -18.13
C LEU A 228 15.39 -1.59 -18.38
N GLN A 229 14.17 -1.92 -17.97
CA GLN A 229 13.00 -1.05 -18.04
C GLN A 229 12.68 -0.37 -16.70
N GLN A 230 13.48 -0.60 -15.68
CA GLN A 230 13.31 -0.07 -14.31
C GLN A 230 11.91 -0.29 -13.73
N LYS A 231 11.30 -1.42 -14.06
CA LYS A 231 9.99 -1.79 -13.51
C LYS A 231 10.09 -2.13 -12.03
N ALA A 232 9.03 -1.84 -11.30
CA ALA A 232 8.95 -2.17 -9.88
C ALA A 232 8.96 -3.68 -9.64
N LYS A 233 9.47 -4.09 -8.47
CA LYS A 233 9.17 -5.41 -7.91
C LYS A 233 7.65 -5.55 -7.72
N SER A 234 7.14 -6.78 -7.84
CA SER A 234 5.70 -7.02 -7.58
C SER A 234 5.32 -6.67 -6.16
N PHE A 235 6.17 -7.03 -5.18
CA PHE A 235 5.92 -6.80 -3.77
C PHE A 235 7.09 -6.12 -3.08
N ASP A 236 6.75 -5.26 -2.12
CA ASP A 236 7.68 -4.73 -1.13
C ASP A 236 7.99 -5.80 -0.07
N GLU A 237 9.14 -5.73 0.54
CA GLU A 237 9.51 -6.62 1.66
C GLU A 237 8.54 -6.46 2.84
N ALA A 238 7.95 -5.28 3.03
CA ALA A 238 6.92 -5.02 4.03
C ALA A 238 5.51 -5.47 3.61
N GLY A 239 5.37 -6.19 2.49
CA GLY A 239 4.14 -6.89 2.10
C GLY A 239 3.23 -6.16 1.11
N GLY A 240 3.51 -4.90 0.79
CA GLY A 240 2.70 -4.15 -0.18
C GLY A 240 2.95 -4.54 -1.62
N MET A 241 1.94 -4.44 -2.47
CA MET A 241 2.08 -4.62 -3.92
C MET A 241 2.09 -3.24 -4.60
N TYR A 242 2.94 -3.08 -5.63
CA TYR A 242 3.17 -1.78 -6.30
C TYR A 242 1.97 -1.22 -7.06
N GLU A 243 1.02 -2.04 -7.47
CA GLU A 243 -0.22 -1.56 -8.09
C GLU A 243 -1.09 -0.81 -7.09
N SER A 244 -2.06 -0.02 -7.56
CA SER A 244 -3.03 0.61 -6.67
C SER A 244 -3.80 -0.42 -5.84
N LEU A 245 -4.35 -0.02 -4.69
CA LEU A 245 -4.96 -0.96 -3.73
C LEU A 245 -6.08 -1.83 -4.32
N ASN A 246 -6.86 -1.30 -5.27
CA ASN A 246 -7.88 -2.08 -5.97
C ASN A 246 -7.28 -3.32 -6.63
N TYR A 247 -6.24 -3.10 -7.42
CA TYR A 247 -5.62 -4.15 -8.24
C TYR A 247 -4.70 -5.04 -7.44
N ALA A 248 -4.01 -4.48 -6.44
CA ALA A 248 -3.23 -5.25 -5.49
C ALA A 248 -4.12 -6.25 -4.73
N ASN A 249 -5.24 -5.79 -4.16
CA ASN A 249 -6.17 -6.66 -3.43
C ASN A 249 -6.79 -7.72 -4.35
N PHE A 250 -7.14 -7.35 -5.60
CA PHE A 250 -7.69 -8.26 -6.59
C PHE A 250 -6.71 -9.41 -6.89
N GLY A 251 -5.46 -9.10 -7.27
CA GLY A 251 -4.46 -10.13 -7.57
C GLY A 251 -4.09 -10.99 -6.38
N ILE A 252 -3.92 -10.39 -5.19
CA ILE A 252 -3.63 -11.10 -3.93
C ILE A 252 -4.75 -12.07 -3.58
N GLN A 253 -6.01 -11.64 -3.66
CA GLN A 253 -7.16 -12.49 -3.35
C GLN A 253 -7.18 -13.74 -4.23
N GLU A 254 -6.94 -13.61 -5.53
CA GLU A 254 -6.98 -14.72 -6.47
C GLU A 254 -5.81 -15.71 -6.27
N ALA A 255 -4.62 -15.20 -5.97
CA ALA A 255 -3.49 -16.03 -5.59
C ALA A 255 -3.77 -16.85 -4.30
N LEU A 256 -4.36 -16.20 -3.30
CA LEU A 256 -4.74 -16.86 -2.04
C LEU A 256 -5.87 -17.88 -2.22
N GLN A 257 -6.83 -17.61 -3.11
CA GLN A 257 -7.86 -18.59 -3.46
C GLN A 257 -7.24 -19.89 -4.05
N PHE A 258 -6.25 -19.74 -4.92
CA PHE A 258 -5.55 -20.91 -5.45
C PHE A 258 -4.80 -21.67 -4.34
N PHE A 259 -4.07 -21.00 -3.46
CA PHE A 259 -3.39 -21.67 -2.36
C PHE A 259 -4.34 -22.38 -1.40
N VAL A 260 -5.49 -21.77 -1.09
CA VAL A 260 -6.53 -22.41 -0.26
C VAL A 260 -7.08 -23.65 -0.97
N ALA A 261 -7.42 -23.55 -2.26
CA ALA A 261 -7.89 -24.69 -3.03
C ALA A 261 -6.83 -25.80 -3.08
N TRP A 262 -5.57 -25.46 -3.30
CA TRP A 262 -4.45 -26.40 -3.31
C TRP A 262 -4.32 -27.16 -1.98
N THR A 263 -4.30 -26.45 -0.85
CA THR A 263 -4.16 -27.07 0.48
C THR A 263 -5.38 -27.91 0.87
N ASN A 264 -6.56 -27.57 0.38
CA ASN A 264 -7.77 -28.38 0.58
C ASN A 264 -7.74 -29.66 -0.26
N VAL A 265 -7.26 -29.57 -1.50
CA VAL A 265 -7.13 -30.72 -2.43
C VAL A 265 -6.01 -31.67 -1.99
N TYR A 266 -4.92 -31.12 -1.47
CA TYR A 266 -3.76 -31.87 -0.99
C TYR A 266 -3.51 -31.61 0.51
N PRO A 267 -4.33 -32.21 1.40
CA PRO A 267 -4.16 -32.03 2.84
C PRO A 267 -2.77 -32.47 3.30
N GLY A 268 -2.10 -31.60 4.06
CA GLY A 268 -0.72 -31.84 4.52
C GLY A 268 0.35 -31.30 3.57
N SER A 269 0.00 -30.74 2.41
CA SER A 269 0.94 -29.93 1.63
C SER A 269 1.32 -28.68 2.42
N THR A 270 2.61 -28.30 2.37
CA THR A 270 3.10 -27.05 2.95
C THR A 270 3.00 -25.97 1.92
N LEU A 271 2.63 -24.74 2.35
CA LEU A 271 2.75 -23.58 1.49
C LEU A 271 4.24 -23.35 1.14
N PRO A 272 4.55 -22.85 -0.06
CA PRO A 272 5.87 -22.33 -0.35
C PRO A 272 6.28 -21.27 0.67
N ASP A 273 7.58 -21.14 0.94
CA ASP A 273 8.07 -20.04 1.80
C ASP A 273 8.02 -18.72 1.03
N ILE A 274 6.97 -17.96 1.29
CA ILE A 274 6.71 -16.65 0.70
C ILE A 274 6.66 -15.64 1.86
N PRO A 275 7.79 -14.97 2.17
CA PRO A 275 7.88 -14.04 3.29
C PRO A 275 6.82 -12.93 3.27
N GLN A 276 6.45 -12.44 2.08
CA GLN A 276 5.46 -11.37 1.87
C GLN A 276 4.09 -11.71 2.46
N LEU A 277 3.68 -12.99 2.46
CA LEU A 277 2.39 -13.39 3.02
C LEU A 277 2.24 -13.06 4.50
N LYS A 278 3.36 -13.03 5.25
CA LYS A 278 3.37 -12.68 6.68
C LYS A 278 3.15 -11.18 6.93
N HIS A 279 3.36 -10.35 5.91
CA HIS A 279 3.30 -8.88 6.00
C HIS A 279 2.06 -8.28 5.34
N LEU A 280 1.28 -9.06 4.58
CA LEU A 280 0.09 -8.57 3.88
C LEU A 280 -0.95 -7.94 4.81
N SER A 281 -1.17 -8.51 5.99
CA SER A 281 -2.13 -7.95 6.96
C SER A 281 -1.67 -6.59 7.49
N SER A 282 -0.37 -6.48 7.81
CA SER A 282 0.23 -5.22 8.22
C SER A 282 0.15 -4.16 7.12
N PHE A 283 0.41 -4.55 5.86
CA PHE A 283 0.24 -3.64 4.71
C PHE A 283 -1.17 -3.09 4.64
N PHE A 284 -2.19 -3.94 4.58
CA PHE A 284 -3.58 -3.49 4.49
C PHE A 284 -4.02 -2.65 5.70
N ALA A 285 -3.52 -2.96 6.90
CA ALA A 285 -3.78 -2.14 8.08
C ALA A 285 -3.12 -0.76 7.98
N HIS A 286 -1.86 -0.66 7.54
CA HIS A 286 -1.16 0.61 7.42
C HIS A 286 -1.75 1.54 6.36
N VAL A 287 -2.24 1.00 5.25
CA VAL A 287 -2.83 1.81 4.17
C VAL A 287 -4.31 2.13 4.37
N CYS A 288 -4.93 1.67 5.44
CA CYS A 288 -6.30 2.01 5.78
C CYS A 288 -6.39 3.09 6.85
N TYR A 289 -7.51 3.80 6.85
CA TYR A 289 -7.88 4.78 7.85
C TYR A 289 -9.27 4.47 8.41
N PRO A 290 -9.39 4.07 9.70
CA PRO A 290 -10.68 3.86 10.33
C PRO A 290 -11.46 5.18 10.40
N ARG A 291 -12.54 5.26 9.65
CA ARG A 291 -13.46 6.40 9.66
C ARG A 291 -14.65 6.10 10.56
N THR A 292 -15.31 7.14 11.06
CA THR A 292 -16.61 6.98 11.72
C THR A 292 -17.61 6.41 10.72
N GLY A 293 -17.93 5.12 10.86
CA GLY A 293 -18.90 4.40 10.05
C GLY A 293 -18.38 3.67 8.82
N ILE A 294 -17.18 3.96 8.30
CA ILE A 294 -16.61 3.30 7.12
C ILE A 294 -15.10 3.23 7.24
N LEU A 295 -14.51 2.09 6.84
CA LEU A 295 -13.06 1.99 6.67
C LEU A 295 -12.66 2.62 5.32
N TYR A 296 -11.78 3.61 5.35
CA TYR A 296 -11.19 4.16 4.14
C TYR A 296 -9.78 3.64 3.93
N ASN A 297 -9.36 3.59 2.67
CA ASN A 297 -7.99 3.31 2.27
C ASN A 297 -7.43 4.50 1.50
N ILE A 298 -6.11 4.63 1.52
CA ILE A 298 -5.44 5.58 0.64
C ILE A 298 -5.73 5.21 -0.81
N ASN A 299 -6.05 6.21 -1.64
CA ASN A 299 -6.50 6.00 -3.02
C ASN A 299 -5.49 6.49 -4.05
N PHE A 300 -4.20 6.31 -3.81
CA PHE A 300 -3.18 6.60 -4.82
C PHE A 300 -3.38 5.72 -6.07
N GLY A 301 -3.33 6.34 -7.24
CA GLY A 301 -3.52 5.67 -8.52
C GLY A 301 -4.98 5.27 -8.80
N ASP A 302 -5.18 4.23 -9.60
CA ASP A 302 -6.51 3.71 -9.96
C ASP A 302 -7.17 2.97 -8.79
N SER A 303 -7.39 3.66 -7.68
CA SER A 303 -7.98 3.09 -6.47
C SER A 303 -9.12 3.94 -5.94
N HIS A 304 -10.10 3.28 -5.33
CA HIS A 304 -11.20 3.94 -4.62
C HIS A 304 -10.94 3.92 -3.11
N LYS A 305 -11.44 4.94 -2.39
CA LYS A 305 -11.28 5.06 -0.93
C LYS A 305 -11.91 3.93 -0.13
N ASN A 306 -12.93 3.28 -0.66
CA ASN A 306 -13.71 2.23 0.02
C ASN A 306 -13.31 0.80 -0.38
N VAL A 307 -12.12 0.60 -0.90
CA VAL A 307 -11.58 -0.74 -1.16
C VAL A 307 -11.32 -1.45 0.16
N ALA A 308 -11.82 -2.65 0.30
CA ALA A 308 -11.59 -3.46 1.48
C ALA A 308 -10.95 -4.80 1.11
N ALA A 309 -9.97 -5.23 1.90
CA ALA A 309 -9.18 -6.44 1.66
C ALA A 309 -9.59 -7.60 2.59
N GLU A 310 -10.80 -7.57 3.14
CA GLU A 310 -11.28 -8.57 4.10
C GLU A 310 -11.22 -9.99 3.53
N SER A 311 -11.56 -10.17 2.26
CA SER A 311 -11.53 -11.48 1.62
C SER A 311 -10.12 -12.05 1.54
N SER A 312 -9.12 -11.24 1.18
CA SER A 312 -7.71 -11.63 1.20
C SER A 312 -7.25 -12.04 2.59
N LEU A 313 -7.63 -11.27 3.63
CA LEU A 313 -7.25 -11.58 5.01
C LEU A 313 -7.97 -12.83 5.55
N MET A 314 -9.22 -13.07 5.16
CA MET A 314 -9.94 -14.30 5.50
C MET A 314 -9.27 -15.54 4.89
N LEU A 315 -8.78 -15.44 3.66
CA LEU A 315 -8.06 -16.51 2.99
C LEU A 315 -6.69 -16.77 3.63
N LEU A 316 -5.93 -15.72 3.98
CA LEU A 316 -4.69 -15.86 4.76
C LEU A 316 -4.93 -16.56 6.10
N TYR A 317 -5.98 -16.16 6.80
CA TYR A 317 -6.37 -16.79 8.08
C TYR A 317 -6.69 -18.27 7.92
N ALA A 318 -7.37 -18.62 6.82
CA ALA A 318 -7.68 -20.02 6.46
C ALA A 318 -6.43 -20.86 6.14
N LEU A 319 -5.39 -20.23 5.57
CA LEU A 319 -4.09 -20.85 5.31
C LEU A 319 -3.22 -21.02 6.56
N GLY A 320 -3.71 -20.59 7.73
CA GLY A 320 -3.00 -20.70 8.99
C GLY A 320 -2.05 -19.53 9.29
N ILE A 321 -1.98 -18.53 8.42
CA ILE A 321 -1.23 -17.28 8.63
C ILE A 321 -2.15 -16.37 9.47
N ARG A 322 -1.93 -16.36 10.79
CA ARG A 322 -2.84 -15.70 11.75
C ARG A 322 -2.12 -14.59 12.49
N GLN A 323 -2.47 -13.35 12.15
CA GLN A 323 -1.99 -12.14 12.81
C GLN A 323 -3.17 -11.43 13.51
N PRO A 324 -2.99 -10.84 14.72
CA PRO A 324 -4.06 -10.16 15.44
C PRO A 324 -4.68 -8.99 14.67
N ASP A 325 -3.90 -8.27 13.87
CA ASP A 325 -4.32 -7.17 13.03
C ASP A 325 -5.31 -7.59 11.92
N MET A 326 -5.28 -8.85 11.46
CA MET A 326 -6.28 -9.38 10.53
C MET A 326 -7.68 -9.33 11.10
N LEU A 327 -7.85 -9.79 12.34
CA LEU A 327 -9.16 -9.79 12.99
C LEU A 327 -9.66 -8.37 13.26
N TRP A 328 -8.73 -7.47 13.64
CA TRP A 328 -9.03 -6.04 13.78
C TRP A 328 -9.54 -5.47 12.45
N TYR A 329 -8.81 -5.69 11.36
CA TYR A 329 -9.16 -5.16 10.03
C TYR A 329 -10.52 -5.67 9.56
N ILE A 330 -10.75 -6.98 9.60
CA ILE A 330 -12.03 -7.60 9.19
C ILE A 330 -13.20 -7.03 10.03
N ARG A 331 -13.00 -6.83 11.34
CA ARG A 331 -13.99 -6.20 12.21
C ARG A 331 -14.26 -4.74 11.83
N GLN A 332 -13.21 -3.95 11.48
CA GLN A 332 -13.42 -2.58 11.01
C GLN A 332 -14.24 -2.54 9.72
N VAL A 333 -13.97 -3.44 8.77
CA VAL A 333 -14.76 -3.56 7.53
C VAL A 333 -16.21 -3.93 7.86
N GLU A 334 -16.44 -4.90 8.72
CA GLU A 334 -17.80 -5.32 9.11
C GLU A 334 -18.60 -4.18 9.74
N GLN A 335 -18.00 -3.45 10.68
CA GLN A 335 -18.63 -2.32 11.37
C GLN A 335 -18.83 -1.10 10.46
N GLY A 336 -17.98 -0.95 9.46
CA GLY A 336 -17.97 0.19 8.57
C GLY A 336 -18.83 0.10 7.31
N GLN A 337 -19.27 -1.10 6.93
CA GLN A 337 -19.96 -1.35 5.66
C GLN A 337 -21.49 -1.30 5.78
N HIS A 338 -22.05 -0.23 6.30
CA HIS A 338 -23.48 0.10 6.26
C HIS A 338 -24.45 -0.90 6.94
N ARG A 339 -24.10 -2.17 7.12
CA ARG A 339 -24.91 -3.18 7.81
C ARG A 339 -24.07 -4.34 8.31
N ASP A 340 -24.49 -4.92 9.45
CA ASP A 340 -23.86 -6.10 10.01
C ASP A 340 -23.83 -7.27 9.02
N GLY A 341 -22.67 -7.89 8.88
CA GLY A 341 -22.49 -9.07 8.05
C GLY A 341 -22.49 -8.79 6.55
N TYR A 342 -22.22 -7.57 6.12
CA TYR A 342 -22.21 -7.16 4.71
C TYR A 342 -21.50 -8.14 3.77
N PHE A 343 -20.30 -8.61 4.12
CA PHE A 343 -19.57 -9.58 3.32
C PHE A 343 -20.01 -11.03 3.54
N ARG A 344 -20.75 -11.33 4.61
CA ARG A 344 -21.21 -12.69 4.94
C ARG A 344 -22.36 -13.17 4.05
N ASN A 345 -23.02 -12.28 3.33
CA ASN A 345 -24.05 -12.62 2.35
C ASN A 345 -23.48 -13.03 0.99
N ARG A 346 -22.16 -13.16 0.88
CA ARG A 346 -21.46 -13.73 -0.28
C ARG A 346 -20.88 -15.07 0.11
N PRO A 347 -20.92 -16.11 -0.74
CA PRO A 347 -20.42 -17.45 -0.38
C PRO A 347 -19.01 -17.45 0.20
N MET A 348 -18.06 -16.72 -0.36
CA MET A 348 -16.71 -16.62 0.17
C MET A 348 -16.68 -16.07 1.60
N GLY A 349 -17.29 -14.93 1.85
CA GLY A 349 -17.37 -14.34 3.19
C GLY A 349 -18.14 -15.24 4.17
N PHE A 350 -19.20 -15.90 3.71
CA PHE A 350 -19.99 -16.80 4.51
C PHE A 350 -19.18 -17.99 5.05
N PHE A 351 -18.37 -18.63 4.21
CA PHE A 351 -17.58 -19.79 4.62
C PHE A 351 -16.27 -19.44 5.32
N TYR A 352 -15.70 -18.25 5.05
CA TYR A 352 -14.33 -17.93 5.43
C TYR A 352 -14.17 -16.90 6.54
N THR A 353 -15.23 -16.17 6.93
CA THR A 353 -15.14 -15.23 8.05
C THR A 353 -14.72 -15.95 9.33
N PRO A 354 -13.61 -15.56 9.96
CA PRO A 354 -13.19 -16.13 11.23
C PRO A 354 -14.09 -15.69 12.39
N ASP A 355 -13.89 -16.26 13.58
CA ASP A 355 -14.50 -15.71 14.81
C ASP A 355 -13.79 -14.37 15.15
N LEU A 356 -14.57 -13.31 15.22
CA LEU A 356 -14.09 -11.94 15.48
C LEU A 356 -14.15 -11.55 16.97
N LYS A 357 -14.61 -12.44 17.87
CA LYS A 357 -14.74 -12.12 19.31
C LYS A 357 -13.43 -11.76 19.97
N GLY A 358 -12.31 -12.30 19.50
CA GLY A 358 -10.96 -12.00 19.99
C GLY A 358 -10.24 -10.87 19.27
N ALA A 359 -10.92 -10.12 18.38
CA ALA A 359 -10.28 -9.03 17.64
C ALA A 359 -9.88 -7.89 18.61
N PRO A 360 -8.65 -7.36 18.53
CA PRO A 360 -8.18 -6.27 19.38
C PRO A 360 -8.89 -4.96 19.00
N ASP A 361 -9.03 -4.03 19.97
CA ASP A 361 -9.64 -2.72 19.71
C ASP A 361 -8.78 -1.84 18.80
N VAL A 362 -7.45 -1.99 18.91
CA VAL A 362 -6.46 -1.35 18.07
C VAL A 362 -5.40 -2.39 17.68
N PRO A 363 -4.79 -2.32 16.48
CA PRO A 363 -3.74 -3.24 16.09
C PRO A 363 -2.44 -2.94 16.87
N ALA A 364 -1.67 -3.96 17.18
CA ALA A 364 -0.36 -3.84 17.82
C ALA A 364 0.73 -3.61 16.75
N LEU A 365 0.53 -2.60 15.91
CA LEU A 365 1.44 -2.22 14.83
C LEU A 365 2.13 -0.89 15.12
N ALA A 366 3.27 -0.65 14.50
CA ALA A 366 3.93 0.65 14.52
C ALA A 366 3.01 1.75 13.99
N HIS A 367 3.20 2.99 14.41
CA HIS A 367 2.40 4.12 13.93
C HIS A 367 2.82 4.60 12.54
N SER A 368 4.01 4.22 12.08
CA SER A 368 4.52 4.60 10.78
C SER A 368 5.09 3.39 10.05
N GLN A 369 4.92 3.36 8.72
CA GLN A 369 5.44 2.31 7.85
C GLN A 369 5.95 2.92 6.55
N LEU A 370 7.10 2.42 6.09
CA LEU A 370 7.69 2.71 4.80
C LEU A 370 7.61 1.45 3.91
N PHE A 371 7.10 1.62 2.72
CA PHE A 371 7.11 0.64 1.63
C PHE A 371 8.07 1.16 0.57
N ALA A 372 9.37 0.90 0.77
CA ALA A 372 10.45 1.55 0.05
C ALA A 372 10.53 1.13 -1.43
N ASP A 373 10.17 -0.11 -1.74
CA ASP A 373 10.28 -0.65 -3.10
C ASP A 373 9.31 0.02 -4.07
N PHE A 374 8.10 0.37 -3.64
CA PHE A 374 7.15 1.10 -4.50
C PHE A 374 6.88 2.55 -4.07
N GLY A 375 7.54 3.01 -3.01
CA GLY A 375 7.57 4.42 -2.65
C GLY A 375 6.29 4.93 -1.99
N TRP A 376 5.74 4.20 -1.01
CA TRP A 376 4.67 4.67 -0.14
C TRP A 376 5.15 4.75 1.31
N ALA A 377 4.63 5.73 2.05
CA ALA A 377 4.80 5.80 3.50
C ALA A 377 3.52 6.25 4.16
N THR A 378 3.26 5.72 5.34
CA THR A 378 2.18 6.20 6.21
C THR A 378 2.74 6.56 7.58
N MET A 379 2.28 7.68 8.13
CA MET A 379 2.60 8.14 9.49
C MET A 379 1.29 8.50 10.18
N ARG A 380 1.08 8.00 11.40
CA ARG A 380 -0.11 8.33 12.20
C ARG A 380 0.24 8.61 13.65
N ASN A 381 -0.58 9.40 14.33
CA ASN A 381 -0.37 9.67 15.75
C ASN A 381 -0.97 8.58 16.66
N SER A 382 -1.98 7.86 16.19
CA SER A 382 -2.58 6.73 16.90
C SER A 382 -3.33 5.79 15.93
N TRP A 383 -3.86 4.68 16.46
CA TRP A 383 -4.75 3.76 15.75
C TRP A 383 -6.23 3.97 16.09
N GLN A 384 -6.56 5.02 16.84
CA GLN A 384 -7.94 5.36 17.19
C GLN A 384 -8.69 5.95 15.99
N LYS A 385 -10.03 5.94 16.05
CA LYS A 385 -10.90 6.43 14.97
C LYS A 385 -10.77 7.93 14.68
N ASP A 386 -10.32 8.69 15.67
CA ASP A 386 -10.07 10.15 15.57
C ASP A 386 -8.61 10.50 15.27
N ALA A 387 -7.79 9.51 14.94
CA ALA A 387 -6.38 9.69 14.62
C ALA A 387 -6.18 10.63 13.43
N SER A 388 -4.98 11.19 13.36
CA SER A 388 -4.46 11.77 12.13
C SER A 388 -3.54 10.79 11.45
N MET A 389 -3.61 10.69 10.11
CA MET A 389 -2.73 9.86 9.29
C MET A 389 -2.31 10.65 8.05
N LEU A 390 -1.01 10.79 7.87
CA LEU A 390 -0.40 11.30 6.65
C LEU A 390 0.07 10.11 5.80
N ALA A 391 -0.39 10.04 4.56
CA ALA A 391 0.10 9.11 3.55
C ALA A 391 0.89 9.88 2.50
N VAL A 392 2.05 9.37 2.12
CA VAL A 392 2.99 9.99 1.16
C VAL A 392 3.32 9.00 0.07
N LYS A 393 3.39 9.47 -1.18
CA LYS A 393 3.81 8.69 -2.33
C LYS A 393 4.94 9.38 -3.08
N SER A 394 6.01 8.64 -3.33
CA SER A 394 7.06 8.99 -4.30
C SER A 394 7.77 7.70 -4.72
N GLY A 395 7.38 7.14 -5.85
CA GLY A 395 7.85 5.83 -6.26
C GLY A 395 7.72 5.59 -7.76
N HIS A 396 7.47 4.35 -8.10
CA HIS A 396 7.17 3.96 -9.47
C HIS A 396 5.81 4.47 -9.93
N THR A 397 5.72 4.77 -11.23
CA THR A 397 4.50 5.23 -11.89
C THR A 397 4.10 4.29 -13.04
N TRP A 398 4.32 3.01 -12.86
CA TRP A 398 3.94 1.97 -13.81
C TRP A 398 2.59 1.37 -13.43
N ASN A 399 1.84 0.88 -14.39
CA ASN A 399 0.53 0.21 -14.31
C ASN A 399 -0.38 0.65 -13.15
N HIS A 400 -1.51 1.23 -13.45
CA HIS A 400 -2.48 1.75 -12.47
C HIS A 400 -1.96 2.85 -11.51
N SER A 401 -0.75 3.38 -11.76
CA SER A 401 -0.23 4.56 -11.05
C SER A 401 -0.54 5.83 -11.82
N HIS A 402 -0.62 6.95 -11.09
CA HIS A 402 -0.83 8.29 -11.63
C HIS A 402 0.48 9.10 -11.65
N ALA A 403 0.44 10.28 -12.25
CA ALA A 403 1.54 11.24 -12.30
C ALA A 403 1.63 12.05 -10.99
N ASP A 404 1.87 11.37 -9.86
CA ASP A 404 1.66 11.85 -8.50
C ASP A 404 2.90 11.69 -7.57
N ALA A 405 4.11 11.67 -8.13
CA ALA A 405 5.33 11.63 -7.33
C ALA A 405 5.42 12.86 -6.41
N ASN A 406 5.77 12.64 -5.14
CA ASN A 406 5.77 13.62 -4.04
C ASN A 406 4.37 14.11 -3.61
N SER A 407 3.30 13.40 -3.98
CA SER A 407 1.96 13.67 -3.49
C SER A 407 1.74 13.13 -2.07
N PHE A 408 0.70 13.64 -1.42
CA PHE A 408 0.30 13.21 -0.09
C PHE A 408 -1.21 13.32 0.11
N ILE A 409 -1.71 12.54 1.07
CA ILE A 409 -3.10 12.57 1.57
C ILE A 409 -3.05 12.73 3.09
N LEU A 410 -3.89 13.57 3.65
CA LEU A 410 -4.01 13.74 5.10
C LEU A 410 -5.43 13.41 5.56
N TYR A 411 -5.52 12.40 6.42
CA TYR A 411 -6.72 12.08 7.19
C TYR A 411 -6.60 12.70 8.58
N HIS A 412 -7.71 13.23 9.09
CA HIS A 412 -7.77 13.84 10.42
C HIS A 412 -9.18 13.69 11.00
N LYS A 413 -9.27 13.20 12.23
CA LYS A 413 -10.54 13.05 12.97
C LYS A 413 -11.67 12.39 12.17
N GLY A 414 -11.35 11.27 11.55
CA GLY A 414 -12.32 10.42 10.86
C GLY A 414 -12.63 10.81 9.41
N VAL A 415 -11.97 11.81 8.83
CA VAL A 415 -12.18 12.25 7.45
C VAL A 415 -10.88 12.53 6.72
N ASP A 416 -10.90 12.49 5.39
CA ASP A 416 -9.85 13.00 4.52
C ASP A 416 -9.96 14.52 4.46
N ILE A 417 -9.03 15.22 5.09
CA ILE A 417 -9.03 16.69 5.17
C ILE A 417 -8.23 17.34 4.02
N ILE A 418 -7.20 16.64 3.55
CA ILE A 418 -6.49 16.92 2.29
C ILE A 418 -6.52 15.59 1.53
N LYS A 419 -7.19 15.59 0.37
CA LYS A 419 -7.51 14.38 -0.38
C LYS A 419 -6.71 14.27 -1.67
N ASP A 420 -6.75 13.11 -2.30
CA ASP A 420 -6.46 12.91 -3.73
C ASP A 420 -7.76 13.07 -4.53
N ALA A 421 -7.70 13.53 -5.77
CA ALA A 421 -8.89 13.64 -6.62
C ALA A 421 -9.52 12.28 -6.96
N GLY A 422 -8.75 11.20 -6.83
CA GLY A 422 -9.20 9.85 -7.13
C GLY A 422 -9.01 9.45 -8.59
N ASN A 423 -9.97 8.70 -9.14
CA ASN A 423 -9.94 8.26 -10.52
C ASN A 423 -11.35 8.22 -11.12
N CYS A 424 -11.46 7.91 -12.39
CA CYS A 424 -12.76 7.68 -13.04
C CYS A 424 -12.67 6.54 -14.08
N TRP A 425 -13.78 6.23 -14.69
CA TRP A 425 -13.89 5.19 -15.71
C TRP A 425 -12.96 5.45 -16.91
N TYR A 426 -12.09 4.50 -17.27
CA TYR A 426 -11.01 4.62 -18.26
C TYR A 426 -11.41 5.16 -19.65
N PRO A 427 -12.55 4.78 -20.24
CA PRO A 427 -12.99 5.36 -21.51
C PRO A 427 -13.37 6.84 -21.44
N ASN A 428 -13.59 7.40 -20.25
CA ASN A 428 -13.91 8.82 -20.12
C ASN A 428 -12.65 9.66 -20.39
N PRO A 429 -12.71 10.72 -21.21
CA PRO A 429 -11.57 11.59 -21.47
C PRO A 429 -10.96 12.22 -20.22
N GLN A 430 -11.74 12.46 -19.15
CA GLN A 430 -11.26 13.03 -17.89
C GLN A 430 -10.27 12.12 -17.16
N TYR A 431 -10.33 10.79 -17.36
CA TYR A 431 -9.32 9.89 -16.83
C TYR A 431 -7.92 10.30 -17.30
N ARG A 432 -7.73 10.54 -18.60
CA ARG A 432 -6.45 10.91 -19.19
C ARG A 432 -6.11 12.39 -19.05
N ASN A 433 -7.10 13.25 -19.08
CA ASN A 433 -6.89 14.70 -19.12
C ASN A 433 -6.75 15.32 -17.73
N TYR A 434 -7.26 14.66 -16.68
CA TYR A 434 -7.21 15.17 -15.31
C TYR A 434 -6.77 14.12 -14.29
N PHE A 435 -7.57 13.10 -13.99
CA PHE A 435 -7.31 12.20 -12.85
C PHE A 435 -5.94 11.52 -12.87
N PHE A 436 -5.43 11.21 -14.04
CA PHE A 436 -4.11 10.61 -14.20
C PHE A 436 -2.97 11.65 -14.15
N GLN A 437 -3.24 12.93 -14.33
CA GLN A 437 -2.24 13.99 -14.45
C GLN A 437 -1.86 14.57 -13.08
N SER A 438 -0.71 15.23 -13.00
CA SER A 438 -0.21 15.86 -11.77
C SER A 438 -1.17 16.89 -11.18
N GLN A 439 -2.02 17.50 -12.00
CA GLN A 439 -3.03 18.48 -11.58
C GLN A 439 -4.09 17.89 -10.63
N ALA A 440 -4.28 16.57 -10.63
CA ALA A 440 -5.23 15.89 -9.75
C ALA A 440 -4.63 15.52 -8.37
N HIS A 441 -3.39 15.92 -8.08
CA HIS A 441 -2.65 15.47 -6.91
C HIS A 441 -2.01 16.64 -6.16
N ASN A 442 -1.64 16.42 -4.88
CA ASN A 442 -1.02 17.44 -4.02
C ASN A 442 0.50 17.52 -4.26
N VAL A 443 0.90 18.00 -5.43
CA VAL A 443 2.29 18.09 -5.90
C VAL A 443 2.71 19.52 -6.19
N VAL A 444 3.97 19.70 -6.59
CA VAL A 444 4.49 20.98 -7.11
C VAL A 444 4.56 20.89 -8.62
N LEU A 445 4.04 21.91 -9.29
CA LEU A 445 4.20 22.10 -10.73
C LEU A 445 5.22 23.18 -11.03
N PHE A 446 5.80 23.11 -12.21
CA PHE A 446 6.69 24.11 -12.79
C PHE A 446 6.17 24.54 -14.16
N ASN A 447 5.88 25.82 -14.33
CA ASN A 447 5.20 26.36 -15.53
C ASN A 447 3.87 25.63 -15.86
N GLY A 448 3.12 25.23 -14.84
CA GLY A 448 1.86 24.46 -15.00
C GLY A 448 2.05 22.97 -15.33
N GLU A 449 3.30 22.49 -15.42
CA GLU A 449 3.62 21.11 -15.79
C GLU A 449 4.20 20.34 -14.60
N GLY A 450 3.81 19.08 -14.48
CA GLY A 450 4.30 18.16 -13.47
C GLY A 450 5.03 16.98 -14.07
N GLN A 451 4.75 15.79 -13.54
CA GLN A 451 5.32 14.55 -14.05
C GLN A 451 4.80 14.28 -15.47
N LYS A 452 5.75 14.12 -16.39
CA LYS A 452 5.42 13.72 -17.75
C LYS A 452 4.87 12.31 -17.77
N ARG A 453 3.72 12.17 -18.38
CA ARG A 453 3.12 10.87 -18.60
C ARG A 453 3.59 10.33 -19.94
N GLU A 454 4.25 9.19 -19.92
CA GLU A 454 4.70 8.53 -21.14
C GLU A 454 3.59 7.66 -21.74
N GLN A 455 3.26 6.56 -21.07
CA GLN A 455 2.23 5.62 -21.50
C GLN A 455 1.47 5.08 -20.29
N GLN A 456 0.18 4.82 -20.46
CA GLN A 456 -0.74 4.42 -19.38
C GLN A 456 -0.27 3.20 -18.57
N TYR A 457 0.48 2.27 -19.18
CA TYR A 457 0.90 1.03 -18.53
C TYR A 457 2.42 0.91 -18.40
N HIS A 458 3.18 1.88 -18.82
CA HIS A 458 4.64 1.84 -18.78
C HIS A 458 5.25 2.80 -17.75
N GLY A 459 4.54 3.88 -17.42
CA GLY A 459 4.99 4.88 -16.46
C GLY A 459 6.27 5.59 -16.86
N SER A 460 6.88 6.26 -15.89
CA SER A 460 8.19 6.91 -16.07
C SER A 460 9.31 5.87 -15.96
N THR A 461 10.32 5.98 -16.82
CA THR A 461 11.55 5.19 -16.74
C THR A 461 12.39 5.53 -15.50
N LEU A 462 12.16 6.70 -14.89
CA LEU A 462 12.84 7.18 -13.70
C LEU A 462 11.86 7.23 -12.54
N ARG A 463 12.10 6.44 -11.49
CA ARG A 463 11.25 6.40 -10.31
C ARG A 463 11.52 7.54 -9.33
N GLY A 464 10.52 7.87 -8.52
CA GLY A 464 10.70 8.57 -7.26
C GLY A 464 11.18 7.63 -6.14
N TYR A 465 11.49 8.21 -4.98
CA TYR A 465 11.97 7.47 -3.80
C TYR A 465 11.43 8.09 -2.51
N LEU A 466 11.20 7.25 -1.51
CA LEU A 466 11.04 7.65 -0.11
C LEU A 466 12.20 7.13 0.72
N TYR A 467 12.73 7.98 1.58
CA TYR A 467 13.91 7.67 2.39
C TYR A 467 13.72 8.04 3.86
N ASN A 468 14.39 7.28 4.71
CA ASN A 468 14.68 7.68 6.07
C ASN A 468 13.44 7.99 6.91
N LEU A 469 12.45 7.08 6.89
CA LEU A 469 11.34 7.16 7.82
C LEU A 469 11.86 7.10 9.26
N LEU A 470 11.53 8.11 10.06
CA LEU A 470 11.75 8.14 11.50
C LEU A 470 10.39 8.29 12.21
N ASP A 471 10.20 7.53 13.28
CA ASP A 471 9.03 7.66 14.15
C ASP A 471 9.44 7.69 15.62
N GLY A 472 9.62 8.89 16.13
CA GLY A 472 9.89 9.16 17.55
C GLY A 472 8.62 9.51 18.34
N GLY A 473 7.44 9.08 17.89
CA GLY A 473 6.16 9.39 18.53
C GLY A 473 5.62 10.75 18.09
N ASN A 474 5.85 11.82 18.85
CA ASN A 474 5.42 13.16 18.48
C ASN A 474 6.29 13.84 17.41
N ILE A 475 7.47 13.30 17.11
CA ILE A 475 8.29 13.73 15.98
C ILE A 475 8.37 12.58 15.00
N LYS A 476 7.96 12.83 13.75
CA LYS A 476 8.02 11.88 12.63
C LYS A 476 8.59 12.56 11.41
N TYR A 477 9.29 11.79 10.59
CA TYR A 477 9.92 12.36 9.40
C TYR A 477 10.01 11.33 8.27
N VAL A 478 9.83 11.79 7.04
CA VAL A 478 10.19 11.06 5.82
C VAL A 478 10.60 12.05 4.72
N LEU A 479 11.58 11.67 3.91
CA LEU A 479 12.01 12.43 2.73
C LEU A 479 11.43 11.80 1.46
N ALA A 480 10.71 12.58 0.67
CA ALA A 480 10.27 12.22 -0.66
C ALA A 480 11.15 12.90 -1.73
N ASN A 481 11.66 12.09 -2.65
CA ASN A 481 12.45 12.53 -3.79
C ASN A 481 11.70 12.19 -5.09
N GLY A 482 11.03 13.16 -5.66
CA GLY A 482 10.32 13.05 -6.94
C GLY A 482 11.15 13.50 -8.15
N THR A 483 12.46 13.72 -8.02
CA THR A 483 13.28 14.27 -9.08
C THR A 483 13.25 13.44 -10.36
N GLY A 484 13.32 12.11 -10.24
CA GLY A 484 13.30 11.21 -11.41
C GLY A 484 12.05 11.41 -12.29
N PRO A 485 10.83 11.26 -11.75
CA PRO A 485 9.61 11.43 -12.54
C PRO A 485 9.39 12.79 -13.18
N VAL A 486 10.00 13.85 -12.64
CA VAL A 486 9.89 15.23 -13.17
C VAL A 486 11.22 15.75 -13.72
N SER A 487 12.15 14.86 -14.09
CA SER A 487 13.51 15.22 -14.51
C SER A 487 13.59 16.04 -15.81
N ASP A 488 12.53 16.12 -16.58
CA ASP A 488 12.43 17.03 -17.72
C ASP A 488 12.52 18.50 -17.29
N HIS A 489 12.03 18.84 -16.10
CA HIS A 489 12.01 20.21 -15.57
C HIS A 489 12.93 20.40 -14.37
N PHE A 490 13.03 19.38 -13.50
CA PHE A 490 13.71 19.49 -12.22
C PHE A 490 15.04 18.73 -12.20
N SER A 491 16.09 19.40 -11.76
CA SER A 491 17.33 18.75 -11.33
C SER A 491 17.30 18.34 -9.85
N ARG A 492 16.32 18.84 -9.08
CA ARG A 492 16.00 18.45 -7.71
C ARG A 492 14.55 18.76 -7.41
N ASN A 493 13.83 17.75 -6.90
CA ASN A 493 12.47 17.88 -6.39
C ASN A 493 12.37 17.03 -5.11
N PHE A 494 12.76 17.64 -3.98
CA PHE A 494 12.73 17.03 -2.66
C PHE A 494 11.62 17.66 -1.85
N ARG A 495 10.82 16.82 -1.19
CA ARG A 495 9.80 17.23 -0.22
C ARG A 495 10.04 16.49 1.08
N HIS A 496 10.37 17.23 2.13
CA HIS A 496 10.51 16.72 3.48
C HIS A 496 9.18 16.84 4.20
N PHE A 497 8.70 15.75 4.75
CA PHE A 497 7.54 15.72 5.63
C PHE A 497 8.04 15.58 7.06
N LEU A 498 7.95 16.66 7.82
CA LEU A 498 8.33 16.69 9.24
C LEU A 498 7.08 16.94 10.08
N TRP A 499 6.65 15.95 10.82
CA TRP A 499 5.50 16.06 11.73
C TRP A 499 6.02 16.22 13.16
N MET A 500 5.74 17.36 13.80
CA MET A 500 6.09 17.67 15.17
C MET A 500 4.84 18.06 15.95
N ASP A 501 4.52 17.31 16.99
CA ASP A 501 3.32 17.48 17.83
C ASP A 501 2.03 17.57 16.96
N ASN A 502 1.40 18.74 16.90
CA ASN A 502 0.20 18.98 16.11
C ASN A 502 0.46 19.71 14.77
N VAL A 503 1.70 19.79 14.31
CA VAL A 503 2.05 20.47 13.05
C VAL A 503 2.81 19.55 12.11
N ILE A 504 2.38 19.49 10.86
CA ILE A 504 3.10 18.83 9.77
C ILE A 504 3.73 19.92 8.90
N TYR A 505 5.05 19.93 8.79
CA TYR A 505 5.79 20.82 7.91
C TYR A 505 6.08 20.13 6.60
N LEU A 506 5.64 20.73 5.50
CA LEU A 506 6.07 20.42 4.14
C LEU A 506 7.23 21.35 3.82
N ILE A 507 8.43 20.81 3.63
CA ILE A 507 9.63 21.58 3.33
C ILE A 507 10.11 21.14 1.96
N ASP A 508 9.91 22.00 0.97
CA ASP A 508 10.26 21.72 -0.42
C ASP A 508 11.63 22.30 -0.77
N ASP A 509 12.52 21.51 -1.35
CA ASP A 509 13.76 21.96 -1.96
C ASP A 509 13.74 21.63 -3.44
N LEU A 510 13.48 22.66 -4.22
CA LEU A 510 13.24 22.60 -5.66
C LEU A 510 14.36 23.29 -6.41
N LYS A 511 14.85 22.63 -7.47
CA LYS A 511 15.78 23.21 -8.43
C LYS A 511 15.44 22.73 -9.82
N THR A 512 15.26 23.68 -10.73
CA THR A 512 14.91 23.43 -12.14
C THR A 512 16.10 23.62 -13.06
N HIS A 513 15.95 23.28 -14.33
CA HIS A 513 16.95 23.48 -15.37
C HIS A 513 16.94 24.91 -15.92
N GLU A 514 15.81 25.60 -15.77
CA GLU A 514 15.58 26.96 -16.27
C GLU A 514 14.77 27.77 -15.27
N TYR A 515 14.64 29.08 -15.51
CA TYR A 515 13.80 29.97 -14.72
C TYR A 515 12.34 29.81 -15.13
N GLY A 516 11.46 29.63 -14.16
CA GLY A 516 10.03 29.47 -14.37
C GLY A 516 9.21 29.71 -13.12
N GLU A 517 7.92 29.50 -13.25
CA GLU A 517 6.93 29.73 -12.21
C GLU A 517 6.70 28.44 -11.42
N PHE A 518 6.58 28.57 -10.09
CA PHE A 518 6.30 27.45 -9.20
C PHE A 518 4.90 27.58 -8.60
N GLU A 519 4.19 26.45 -8.52
CA GLU A 519 2.87 26.37 -7.89
C GLU A 519 2.73 25.07 -7.10
N TRP A 520 2.03 25.13 -5.97
CA TRP A 520 1.75 24.01 -5.08
C TRP A 520 0.25 23.71 -5.10
N LEU A 521 -0.12 22.50 -5.46
CA LEU A 521 -1.52 22.09 -5.58
C LEU A 521 -2.05 21.52 -4.28
N TRP A 522 -3.33 21.85 -3.99
CA TRP A 522 -4.04 21.48 -2.77
C TRP A 522 -5.47 21.05 -3.08
N HIS A 523 -5.81 19.81 -2.73
CA HIS A 523 -7.14 19.24 -2.92
C HIS A 523 -7.84 19.11 -1.56
N PRO A 524 -8.69 20.06 -1.15
CA PRO A 524 -9.36 20.02 0.13
C PRO A 524 -10.43 18.93 0.15
N GLY A 525 -10.55 18.24 1.28
CA GLY A 525 -11.63 17.29 1.56
C GLY A 525 -12.88 17.95 2.17
N GLY A 526 -12.88 19.27 2.34
CA GLY A 526 -13.96 20.00 2.97
C GLY A 526 -14.01 21.47 2.59
N GLU A 527 -14.70 22.28 3.40
CA GLU A 527 -14.87 23.71 3.18
C GLU A 527 -13.53 24.43 3.33
N TRP A 528 -13.22 25.30 2.38
CA TRP A 528 -12.01 26.09 2.29
C TRP A 528 -12.30 27.55 2.64
N LYS A 529 -11.67 28.08 3.70
CA LYS A 529 -11.79 29.47 4.12
C LYS A 529 -10.44 30.16 4.21
N LYS A 530 -10.21 31.12 3.35
CA LYS A 530 -8.99 31.93 3.31
C LYS A 530 -9.05 33.09 4.31
N ARG A 531 -7.95 33.31 5.05
CA ARG A 531 -7.73 34.46 5.90
C ARG A 531 -6.29 34.96 5.75
N GLY A 532 -6.09 35.99 4.96
CA GLY A 532 -4.74 36.40 4.56
C GLY A 532 -4.09 35.28 3.70
N ALA A 533 -2.87 34.89 4.03
CA ALA A 533 -2.20 33.76 3.40
C ALA A 533 -2.63 32.41 3.99
N ASP A 534 -3.15 32.38 5.22
CA ASP A 534 -3.63 31.17 5.88
C ASP A 534 -4.94 30.70 5.27
N VAL A 535 -5.10 29.38 5.24
CA VAL A 535 -6.34 28.73 4.84
C VAL A 535 -6.78 27.76 5.92
N THR A 536 -8.05 27.81 6.27
CA THR A 536 -8.67 26.77 7.12
C THR A 536 -9.47 25.83 6.25
N ILE A 537 -9.19 24.54 6.34
CA ILE A 537 -10.00 23.49 5.73
C ILE A 537 -10.80 22.83 6.86
N THR A 538 -12.11 22.72 6.68
CA THR A 538 -13.03 22.14 7.67
C THR A 538 -13.90 21.07 7.03
N ASN A 539 -13.97 19.89 7.66
CA ASN A 539 -14.84 18.78 7.24
C ASN A 539 -15.44 18.12 8.50
N GLY A 540 -16.71 18.37 8.78
CA GLY A 540 -17.37 17.91 10.00
C GLY A 540 -16.68 18.44 11.27
N GLU A 541 -16.24 17.53 12.13
CA GLU A 541 -15.49 17.81 13.37
C GLU A 541 -14.00 18.08 13.14
N ALA A 542 -13.48 17.79 11.95
CA ALA A 542 -12.08 17.97 11.60
C ALA A 542 -11.81 19.36 11.05
N ALA A 543 -10.68 19.95 11.46
CA ALA A 543 -10.18 21.18 10.87
C ALA A 543 -8.65 21.21 10.88
N VAL A 544 -8.07 21.79 9.84
CA VAL A 544 -6.65 22.11 9.76
C VAL A 544 -6.45 23.55 9.28
N VAL A 545 -5.31 24.14 9.66
CA VAL A 545 -4.87 25.41 9.09
C VAL A 545 -3.65 25.18 8.23
N VAL A 546 -3.74 25.47 6.95
CA VAL A 546 -2.61 25.48 6.00
C VAL A 546 -2.02 26.89 6.02
N ARG A 547 -0.76 26.98 6.42
CA ARG A 547 -0.03 28.25 6.56
C ARG A 547 1.23 28.23 5.70
N PRO A 548 1.24 28.86 4.53
CA PRO A 548 2.47 29.11 3.77
C PRO A 548 3.39 30.05 4.56
N LEU A 549 4.64 29.65 4.75
CA LEU A 549 5.62 30.40 5.55
C LEU A 549 6.78 30.92 4.69
N TYR A 550 7.24 30.07 3.78
CA TYR A 550 8.28 30.39 2.80
C TYR A 550 7.87 29.82 1.43
N PRO A 551 8.39 30.28 0.29
CA PRO A 551 9.60 31.06 0.18
C PRO A 551 9.42 32.49 0.66
N ARG A 552 10.45 32.99 1.36
CA ARG A 552 10.76 34.39 1.41
C ARG A 552 11.88 34.61 0.43
N LEU A 553 11.74 35.51 -0.49
CA LEU A 553 12.79 35.82 -1.45
C LEU A 553 13.94 36.52 -0.73
N LEU A 554 14.93 35.70 -0.39
CA LEU A 554 16.16 36.14 0.21
C LEU A 554 16.98 36.76 -0.85
N ALA A 555 17.08 37.83 -1.29
CA ALA A 555 18.17 38.31 -2.12
C ALA A 555 17.98 38.45 -3.62
N LEU A 556 16.81 38.84 -4.06
CA LEU A 556 16.76 39.50 -5.37
C LEU A 556 17.10 40.97 -5.30
N SER A 557 17.92 41.39 -4.36
CA SER A 557 18.29 42.76 -4.08
C SER A 557 17.32 43.53 -3.17
N ASP A 558 17.85 44.60 -2.62
CA ASP A 558 17.13 45.57 -1.76
C ASP A 558 15.87 46.22 -2.39
N PHE A 559 15.54 45.85 -3.61
CA PHE A 559 14.40 46.42 -4.37
C PHE A 559 13.11 45.57 -4.27
N VAL A 560 13.13 44.43 -3.63
CA VAL A 560 11.99 43.49 -3.63
C VAL A 560 11.59 43.10 -2.21
N HIS A 561 11.50 44.08 -1.33
CA HIS A 561 11.22 43.89 0.10
C HIS A 561 9.86 43.25 0.41
N ASP A 562 8.88 43.42 -0.44
CA ASP A 562 7.49 43.00 -0.20
C ASP A 562 7.08 41.75 -1.02
N TYR A 563 7.94 41.28 -1.89
CA TYR A 563 7.62 40.25 -2.87
C TYR A 563 7.25 38.90 -2.28
N PRO A 564 7.85 38.43 -1.19
CA PRO A 564 7.58 37.08 -0.67
C PRO A 564 6.27 36.95 0.09
N ASN A 565 5.64 38.03 0.46
CA ASN A 565 4.33 38.02 1.12
C ASN A 565 3.17 37.90 0.14
N ASP A 566 3.48 37.89 -1.16
CA ASP A 566 2.50 37.93 -2.24
C ASP A 566 2.22 36.55 -2.84
N LEU A 567 2.53 35.44 -2.11
CA LEU A 567 1.97 34.13 -2.44
C LEU A 567 0.46 34.25 -2.53
N TYR A 568 -0.12 33.87 -3.66
CA TYR A 568 -1.56 33.93 -3.86
C TYR A 568 -2.17 32.58 -4.17
N TRP A 569 -3.43 32.43 -3.81
CA TRP A 569 -4.23 31.24 -4.08
C TRP A 569 -5.08 31.46 -5.31
N GLU A 570 -5.02 30.53 -6.25
CA GLU A 570 -5.92 30.41 -7.39
C GLU A 570 -6.91 29.27 -7.16
N GLU A 571 -8.18 29.51 -7.52
CA GLU A 571 -9.24 28.50 -7.46
C GLU A 571 -9.40 27.86 -8.84
N ILE A 572 -9.33 26.53 -8.90
CA ILE A 572 -9.40 25.78 -10.13
C ILE A 572 -10.54 24.78 -10.04
N SER A 573 -11.42 24.77 -11.06
CA SER A 573 -12.52 23.83 -11.14
C SER A 573 -12.10 22.53 -11.84
N ALA A 574 -12.47 21.39 -11.26
CA ALA A 574 -12.17 20.07 -11.80
C ALA A 574 -13.39 19.14 -11.68
N PRO A 575 -13.45 18.04 -12.45
CA PRO A 575 -14.53 17.07 -12.34
C PRO A 575 -14.45 16.31 -11.02
N THR A 576 -15.61 15.95 -10.45
CA THR A 576 -15.69 14.99 -9.34
C THR A 576 -15.40 13.57 -9.81
N GLU A 577 -14.92 12.68 -8.91
CA GLU A 577 -14.61 11.27 -9.20
C GLU A 577 -15.80 10.52 -9.85
N ASP A 578 -17.03 10.82 -9.45
CA ASP A 578 -18.25 10.22 -10.02
C ASP A 578 -18.71 10.87 -11.34
N LEU A 579 -18.00 11.89 -11.82
CA LEU A 579 -18.26 12.63 -13.06
C LEU A 579 -19.64 13.33 -13.11
N LYS A 580 -20.31 13.52 -11.96
CA LYS A 580 -21.65 14.14 -11.91
C LYS A 580 -21.62 15.63 -11.63
N GLY A 581 -20.47 16.18 -11.27
CA GLY A 581 -20.30 17.57 -10.93
C GLY A 581 -18.87 18.05 -11.07
N THR A 582 -18.62 19.22 -10.49
CA THR A 582 -17.29 19.80 -10.36
C THR A 582 -16.97 20.06 -8.89
N GLU A 583 -15.71 20.01 -8.58
CA GLU A 583 -15.16 20.42 -7.29
C GLU A 583 -14.03 21.40 -7.50
N THR A 584 -13.68 22.14 -6.46
CA THR A 584 -12.61 23.12 -6.51
C THR A 584 -11.37 22.58 -5.82
N TYR A 585 -10.23 22.67 -6.50
CA TYR A 585 -8.91 22.57 -5.88
C TYR A 585 -8.18 23.91 -6.00
N TYR A 586 -7.08 24.04 -5.28
CA TYR A 586 -6.39 25.33 -5.14
C TYR A 586 -4.93 25.18 -5.52
N SER A 587 -4.41 26.19 -6.20
CA SER A 587 -2.99 26.34 -6.50
C SER A 587 -2.43 27.52 -5.72
N LEU A 588 -1.34 27.29 -4.97
CA LEU A 588 -0.56 28.34 -4.32
C LEU A 588 0.56 28.75 -5.25
N HIS A 589 0.53 29.96 -5.76
CA HIS A 589 1.50 30.49 -6.69
C HIS A 589 2.60 31.33 -6.00
N LEU A 590 3.84 31.12 -6.44
CA LEU A 590 4.96 32.02 -6.15
C LEU A 590 5.11 33.01 -7.31
N PRO A 591 4.83 34.32 -7.12
CA PRO A 591 5.00 35.30 -8.16
C PRO A 591 6.45 35.43 -8.63
N GLY A 592 6.66 35.45 -9.95
CA GLY A 592 7.98 35.57 -10.56
C GLY A 592 8.56 34.26 -11.08
N LYS A 593 9.73 34.34 -11.68
CA LYS A 593 10.43 33.22 -12.27
C LYS A 593 11.72 32.91 -11.52
N PHE A 594 11.86 31.67 -11.10
CA PHE A 594 13.00 31.20 -10.30
C PHE A 594 13.50 29.88 -10.86
N ASP A 595 14.77 29.56 -10.63
CA ASP A 595 15.38 28.23 -10.92
C ASP A 595 15.62 27.41 -9.65
N ARG A 596 15.42 28.03 -8.46
CA ARG A 596 15.59 27.39 -7.15
C ARG A 596 14.66 28.00 -6.14
N VAL A 597 13.98 27.14 -5.39
CA VAL A 597 13.09 27.54 -4.30
C VAL A 597 13.22 26.58 -3.13
N LYS A 598 13.36 27.10 -1.90
CA LYS A 598 13.10 26.36 -0.68
C LYS A 598 11.82 26.90 -0.05
N GLY A 599 10.77 26.09 -0.08
CA GLY A 599 9.44 26.43 0.43
C GLY A 599 9.17 25.78 1.78
N VAL A 600 8.36 26.41 2.62
CA VAL A 600 7.87 25.82 3.88
C VAL A 600 6.39 26.13 4.03
N THR A 601 5.58 25.10 4.16
CA THR A 601 4.17 25.21 4.51
C THR A 601 3.89 24.39 5.75
N ALA A 602 3.21 24.97 6.74
CA ALA A 602 2.77 24.28 7.93
C ALA A 602 1.30 23.86 7.79
N ILE A 603 0.97 22.62 8.11
CA ILE A 603 -0.38 22.12 8.28
C ILE A 603 -0.60 21.93 9.78
N ILE A 604 -1.39 22.81 10.39
CA ILE A 604 -1.68 22.78 11.83
C ILE A 604 -2.95 21.97 12.04
N LEU A 605 -2.82 20.83 12.71
CA LEU A 605 -3.93 19.97 13.09
C LEU A 605 -4.67 20.58 14.27
N LYS A 606 -5.96 20.81 14.13
CA LYS A 606 -6.77 21.37 15.22
C LYS A 606 -7.47 20.27 16.02
N ASP A 607 -7.45 20.38 17.34
CA ASP A 607 -8.15 19.45 18.24
C ASP A 607 -9.68 19.57 18.12
N SER A 608 -10.17 20.71 17.71
CA SER A 608 -11.58 20.95 17.39
C SER A 608 -11.72 22.10 16.39
N VAL A 609 -12.84 22.13 15.66
CA VAL A 609 -13.15 23.22 14.72
C VAL A 609 -13.10 24.59 15.42
N GLY A 610 -13.56 24.65 16.67
CA GLY A 610 -13.60 25.89 17.48
C GLY A 610 -12.28 26.29 18.13
N GLN A 611 -11.21 25.49 18.04
CA GLN A 611 -9.91 25.80 18.65
C GLN A 611 -9.38 27.15 18.12
N LYS A 612 -9.17 28.10 19.03
CA LYS A 612 -8.66 29.44 18.72
C LYS A 612 -7.15 29.56 18.93
N GLU A 613 -6.61 28.83 19.92
CA GLU A 613 -5.20 28.86 20.23
C GLU A 613 -4.44 27.95 19.23
N LEU A 614 -3.57 28.56 18.46
CA LEU A 614 -2.73 27.92 17.47
C LEU A 614 -1.26 28.20 17.79
N PRO A 615 -0.33 27.35 17.33
CA PRO A 615 1.10 27.61 17.45
C PRO A 615 1.46 28.99 16.88
N VAL A 616 2.16 29.80 17.67
CA VAL A 616 2.77 31.03 17.19
C VAL A 616 4.03 30.67 16.43
N MET A 617 4.12 31.11 15.18
CA MET A 617 5.23 30.80 14.28
C MET A 617 5.91 32.11 13.86
N GLU A 618 7.10 32.34 14.37
CA GLU A 618 7.94 33.48 14.02
C GLU A 618 8.95 33.04 12.96
N LYS A 619 8.95 33.73 11.82
CA LYS A 619 9.95 33.51 10.76
C LYS A 619 11.29 34.06 11.21
N ARG A 620 12.33 33.27 10.98
CA ARG A 620 13.73 33.64 11.30
C ARG A 620 14.61 33.35 10.11
N GLU A 621 15.64 34.13 9.94
CA GLU A 621 16.57 33.97 8.84
C GLU A 621 17.96 34.46 9.18
N GLY A 622 18.95 33.90 8.52
CA GLY A 622 20.33 34.34 8.54
C GLY A 622 20.95 34.25 7.17
N LYS A 623 22.25 34.43 7.09
CA LYS A 623 22.97 34.48 5.83
C LYS A 623 22.73 33.25 4.93
N ASP A 624 22.74 32.06 5.52
CA ASP A 624 22.73 30.79 4.77
C ASP A 624 21.64 29.82 5.29
N TRP A 625 20.66 30.34 6.01
CA TRP A 625 19.56 29.56 6.58
C TRP A 625 18.26 30.38 6.68
N ILE A 626 17.16 29.66 6.62
CA ILE A 626 15.83 30.11 7.03
C ILE A 626 15.31 29.23 8.15
N GLY A 627 14.36 29.70 8.95
CA GLY A 627 13.84 28.93 10.06
C GLY A 627 12.59 29.50 10.68
N LEU A 628 12.12 28.80 11.68
CA LEU A 628 10.90 29.13 12.43
C LEU A 628 11.20 28.98 13.93
N ARG A 629 10.74 29.95 14.71
CA ARG A 629 10.50 29.73 16.14
C ARG A 629 9.02 29.46 16.34
N ILE A 630 8.73 28.30 16.90
CA ILE A 630 7.38 27.84 17.17
C ILE A 630 7.17 27.81 18.67
N THR A 631 6.20 28.59 19.17
CA THR A 631 5.82 28.60 20.59
C THR A 631 4.40 28.08 20.73
N PHE A 632 4.23 27.02 21.51
CA PHE A 632 2.94 26.42 21.78
C PHE A 632 2.93 25.63 23.09
N GLN A 633 1.93 25.88 23.94
CA GLN A 633 1.71 25.13 25.19
C GLN A 633 2.97 25.05 26.09
N GLY A 634 3.68 26.16 26.25
CA GLY A 634 4.87 26.25 27.10
C GLY A 634 6.14 25.57 26.55
N LYS A 635 6.11 25.18 25.28
CA LYS A 635 7.29 24.67 24.54
C LYS A 635 7.70 25.65 23.46
N VAL A 636 8.99 25.71 23.22
CA VAL A 636 9.60 26.41 22.09
C VAL A 636 10.35 25.39 21.22
N THR A 637 10.07 25.41 19.93
CA THR A 637 10.84 24.64 18.93
C THR A 637 11.44 25.62 17.94
N ASP A 638 12.77 25.59 17.84
CA ASP A 638 13.49 26.30 16.78
C ASP A 638 13.80 25.30 15.66
N LEU A 639 13.20 25.52 14.48
CA LEU A 639 13.42 24.73 13.27
C LEU A 639 14.29 25.52 12.29
N TYR A 640 15.35 24.89 11.79
CA TYR A 640 16.29 25.52 10.88
C TYR A 640 16.45 24.72 9.60
N ILE A 641 16.54 25.41 8.47
CA ILE A 641 16.65 24.88 7.12
C ILE A 641 17.91 25.47 6.48
N ASN A 642 18.86 24.61 6.17
CA ASN A 642 20.12 24.98 5.59
C ASN A 642 19.97 25.33 4.11
N GLN A 643 20.23 26.57 3.73
CA GLN A 643 20.12 27.05 2.34
C GLN A 643 21.26 26.53 1.43
N LEU A 644 22.41 26.16 2.01
CA LEU A 644 23.56 25.62 1.28
C LEU A 644 23.41 24.13 1.01
N ALA A 645 22.60 23.41 1.78
CA ALA A 645 22.40 21.98 1.61
C ALA A 645 21.58 21.68 0.33
N ASP A 646 22.02 20.68 -0.41
CA ASP A 646 21.43 20.28 -1.69
C ASP A 646 21.31 18.76 -1.88
N GLY A 647 21.48 17.98 -0.80
CA GLY A 647 21.38 16.53 -0.81
C GLY A 647 22.64 15.80 -1.31
N ARG A 648 23.67 16.49 -1.75
CA ARG A 648 24.91 15.85 -2.20
C ARG A 648 25.77 15.39 -1.03
N LEU A 649 26.31 14.17 -1.11
CA LEU A 649 27.12 13.56 -0.04
C LEU A 649 28.45 14.29 0.16
N MET A 650 29.06 14.79 -0.89
CA MET A 650 30.44 15.32 -0.90
C MET A 650 30.52 16.84 -0.86
N HIS A 651 29.43 17.50 -0.51
CA HIS A 651 29.40 18.96 -0.50
C HIS A 651 29.97 19.53 0.81
N SER A 652 31.22 19.99 0.78
CA SER A 652 31.93 20.53 1.95
C SER A 652 31.45 21.92 2.40
N ASN A 653 30.69 22.64 1.58
CA ASN A 653 30.26 24.02 1.85
C ASN A 653 28.86 24.14 2.46
N SER A 654 28.30 23.04 2.96
CA SER A 654 26.98 23.05 3.58
C SER A 654 26.96 23.44 5.07
N TRP A 655 28.07 23.85 5.64
CA TRP A 655 28.15 24.32 7.01
C TRP A 655 27.50 25.69 7.17
N ILE A 656 26.60 25.80 8.16
CA ILE A 656 25.94 27.05 8.53
C ILE A 656 26.14 27.35 10.01
N GLU A 657 26.00 28.63 10.34
CA GLU A 657 25.82 29.10 11.71
C GLU A 657 24.41 29.69 11.81
N ALA A 658 23.57 29.10 12.67
CA ALA A 658 22.20 29.51 12.90
C ALA A 658 21.93 29.68 14.40
N ASP A 659 21.76 30.94 14.85
CA ASP A 659 21.50 31.29 16.26
C ASP A 659 22.48 30.64 17.25
N GLY A 660 23.77 30.61 16.90
CA GLY A 660 24.83 30.00 17.68
C GLY A 660 24.97 28.49 17.52
N TRP A 661 24.14 27.84 16.70
CA TRP A 661 24.29 26.46 16.28
C TRP A 661 25.18 26.38 15.04
N ASN A 662 26.13 25.48 15.05
CA ASN A 662 27.02 25.18 13.91
C ASN A 662 26.75 23.76 13.43
N THR A 663 26.41 23.58 12.15
CA THR A 663 26.00 22.28 11.60
C THR A 663 26.15 22.20 10.09
N ASP A 664 26.29 20.98 9.58
CA ASP A 664 26.19 20.64 8.17
C ASP A 664 24.84 19.94 7.84
N ALA A 665 23.92 19.93 8.79
CA ALA A 665 22.62 19.30 8.63
C ALA A 665 21.79 20.00 7.53
N TYR A 666 20.97 19.20 6.85
CA TYR A 666 20.01 19.71 5.88
C TYR A 666 18.88 20.49 6.57
N LEU A 667 18.31 19.85 7.58
CA LEU A 667 17.30 20.41 8.49
C LEU A 667 17.71 20.00 9.91
N PHE A 668 17.43 20.86 10.88
CA PHE A 668 17.45 20.47 12.28
C PHE A 668 16.45 21.26 13.09
N ALA A 669 15.98 20.67 14.18
CA ALA A 669 15.13 21.33 15.15
C ALA A 669 15.60 21.01 16.57
N VAL A 670 15.45 21.99 17.45
CA VAL A 670 15.69 21.86 18.89
C VAL A 670 14.45 22.32 19.65
N THR A 671 13.98 21.47 20.57
CA THR A 671 12.81 21.76 21.40
C THR A 671 13.21 21.87 22.88
N TYR A 672 12.75 22.90 23.54
CA TYR A 672 13.00 23.20 24.95
C TYR A 672 11.78 23.85 25.60
N ASP A 673 11.70 23.93 26.93
CA ASP A 673 10.62 24.62 27.60
C ASP A 673 10.75 26.14 27.47
N GLU A 674 9.63 26.85 27.41
CA GLU A 674 9.60 28.29 27.31
C GLU A 674 10.32 28.91 28.52
N GLY A 675 11.24 29.85 28.24
CA GLY A 675 12.09 30.49 29.26
C GLY A 675 13.38 29.70 29.60
N GLU A 676 13.56 28.49 29.10
CA GLU A 676 14.79 27.71 29.30
C GLU A 676 15.85 28.04 28.23
N ASP A 677 17.09 27.65 28.52
CA ASP A 677 18.22 27.83 27.60
C ASP A 677 18.14 26.89 26.41
N PRO A 678 18.12 27.38 25.16
CA PRO A 678 18.18 26.56 23.96
C PRO A 678 19.37 25.58 23.89
N ALA A 679 20.44 25.85 24.67
CA ALA A 679 21.59 24.95 24.84
C ALA A 679 21.26 23.67 25.62
N LYS A 680 20.08 23.55 26.21
CA LYS A 680 19.61 22.38 26.95
C LYS A 680 18.35 21.78 26.34
N PRO A 681 18.39 21.38 25.05
CA PRO A 681 17.19 20.88 24.38
C PRO A 681 16.71 19.56 25.01
N LYS A 682 15.41 19.40 25.11
CA LYS A 682 14.75 18.15 25.51
C LYS A 682 14.60 17.18 24.33
N GLU A 683 14.41 17.74 23.15
CA GLU A 683 14.29 16.99 21.91
C GLU A 683 15.16 17.63 20.83
N VAL A 684 15.83 16.80 20.05
CA VAL A 684 16.66 17.21 18.90
C VAL A 684 16.24 16.36 17.70
N PHE A 685 16.00 17.01 16.58
CA PHE A 685 15.80 16.38 15.29
C PHE A 685 16.88 16.86 14.34
N VAL A 686 17.48 15.95 13.58
CA VAL A 686 18.43 16.26 12.51
C VAL A 686 18.11 15.41 11.29
N ALA A 687 18.01 16.06 10.15
CA ALA A 687 17.94 15.41 8.86
C ALA A 687 19.25 15.63 8.10
N TYR A 688 19.92 14.53 7.77
CA TYR A 688 21.10 14.49 6.92
C TYR A 688 22.24 15.43 7.39
N GLY A 689 22.72 15.20 8.59
CA GLY A 689 23.82 15.93 9.19
C GLY A 689 24.88 15.01 9.79
N SER A 690 26.13 15.46 9.86
CA SER A 690 27.23 14.75 10.52
C SER A 690 27.67 15.39 11.83
N ALA A 691 27.25 16.63 12.07
CA ALA A 691 27.57 17.33 13.31
C ALA A 691 26.53 18.38 13.68
N LEU A 692 26.34 18.57 14.97
CA LEU A 692 25.59 19.67 15.58
C LEU A 692 26.39 20.19 16.77
N ARG A 693 26.77 21.48 16.74
CA ARG A 693 27.59 22.11 17.79
C ARG A 693 26.95 23.42 18.21
N ARG A 694 27.16 23.81 19.48
CA ARG A 694 26.81 25.14 19.97
C ARG A 694 27.94 25.68 20.79
N ASN A 695 28.50 26.82 20.42
CA ASN A 695 29.76 27.33 20.97
C ASN A 695 30.89 26.28 20.82
N SER A 696 31.53 25.91 21.93
CA SER A 696 32.55 24.85 21.96
C SER A 696 31.99 23.44 22.15
N ASP A 697 30.70 23.30 22.45
CA ASP A 697 30.06 22.06 22.81
C ASP A 697 29.59 21.26 21.62
N SER A 698 29.95 19.98 21.54
CA SER A 698 29.39 19.05 20.55
C SER A 698 28.11 18.42 21.10
N TYR A 699 27.01 18.56 20.37
CA TYR A 699 25.73 17.91 20.68
C TYR A 699 25.56 16.60 19.93
N PHE A 700 26.10 16.57 18.73
CA PHE A 700 26.10 15.40 17.88
C PHE A 700 27.35 15.40 17.00
N SER A 701 27.92 14.22 16.81
CA SER A 701 28.95 14.02 15.78
C SER A 701 28.91 12.58 15.26
N SER A 702 29.10 12.42 13.97
CA SER A 702 29.18 11.14 13.27
C SER A 702 30.20 11.19 12.15
N LEU A 703 30.73 10.03 11.75
CA LEU A 703 31.59 9.91 10.56
C LEU A 703 30.83 10.07 9.26
N SER A 704 29.52 9.79 9.27
CA SER A 704 28.64 9.88 8.11
C SER A 704 27.44 10.76 8.44
N LYS A 705 26.83 11.36 7.42
CA LYS A 705 25.57 12.09 7.60
C LYS A 705 24.44 11.13 7.96
N LEU A 706 23.68 11.48 9.01
CA LEU A 706 22.60 10.69 9.56
C LEU A 706 21.31 11.52 9.61
N PHE A 707 20.19 10.78 9.75
CA PHE A 707 18.90 11.30 10.18
C PHE A 707 18.66 10.78 11.58
N TYR A 708 18.27 11.62 12.52
CA TYR A 708 17.96 11.14 13.87
C TYR A 708 16.96 12.02 14.60
N ILE A 709 16.29 11.39 15.56
CA ILE A 709 15.52 12.03 16.62
C ILE A 709 16.14 11.61 17.94
N GLN A 710 16.45 12.58 18.81
CA GLN A 710 16.90 12.36 20.17
C GLN A 710 15.87 12.91 21.14
N LYS A 711 15.46 12.09 22.11
CA LYS A 711 14.58 12.48 23.21
C LYS A 711 15.09 11.91 24.53
N GLY A 712 14.83 12.61 25.59
CA GLY A 712 15.08 12.06 26.91
C GLY A 712 15.80 12.99 27.86
N ASP A 713 16.04 12.45 29.05
CA ASP A 713 16.67 13.11 30.17
C ASP A 713 17.85 12.27 30.74
N ALA A 714 18.31 12.63 31.95
CA ALA A 714 19.36 11.88 32.64
C ALA A 714 18.95 10.43 33.02
N LYS A 715 17.69 10.04 32.95
CA LYS A 715 17.22 8.68 33.27
C LYS A 715 17.13 7.81 32.03
N LYS A 716 16.57 8.35 30.93
CA LYS A 716 16.30 7.61 29.70
C LYS A 716 16.68 8.43 28.50
N LEU A 717 17.41 7.83 27.56
CA LEU A 717 17.71 8.38 26.24
C LEU A 717 17.11 7.48 25.18
N ASP A 718 16.24 8.02 24.36
CA ASP A 718 15.68 7.38 23.18
C ASP A 718 16.23 8.04 21.92
N LEU A 719 16.75 7.21 21.02
CA LEU A 719 17.29 7.60 19.72
C LEU A 719 16.59 6.83 18.61
N TRP A 720 16.12 7.53 17.59
CA TRP A 720 15.69 6.96 16.32
C TRP A 720 16.68 7.43 15.27
N ILE A 721 17.34 6.49 14.60
CA ILE A 721 18.46 6.78 13.68
C ILE A 721 18.22 6.07 12.36
N SER A 722 18.48 6.76 11.26
CA SER A 722 18.43 6.23 9.90
C SER A 722 19.50 6.87 9.01
N GLY A 723 19.69 6.34 7.80
CA GLY A 723 20.50 6.92 6.74
C GLY A 723 21.80 6.18 6.44
N GLN A 724 22.30 5.32 7.31
CA GLN A 724 23.48 4.51 7.06
C GLN A 724 23.33 3.11 7.66
N PRO A 725 23.80 2.05 6.98
CA PRO A 725 23.74 0.70 7.53
C PRO A 725 24.65 0.51 8.76
N LEU A 726 25.76 1.27 8.86
CA LEU A 726 26.66 1.28 10.00
C LEU A 726 26.69 2.66 10.63
N VAL A 727 26.16 2.77 11.84
CA VAL A 727 26.19 4.00 12.65
C VAL A 727 27.34 3.96 13.64
N ASN A 728 28.16 5.01 13.66
CA ASN A 728 29.16 5.29 14.68
C ASN A 728 29.08 6.78 15.03
N ALA A 729 28.32 7.09 16.07
CA ALA A 729 27.93 8.45 16.40
C ALA A 729 27.99 8.73 17.89
N TYR A 730 28.07 10.01 18.25
CA TYR A 730 28.12 10.52 19.61
C TYR A 730 26.99 11.51 19.82
N PHE A 731 26.23 11.36 20.90
CA PHE A 731 25.07 12.18 21.27
C PHE A 731 25.24 12.77 22.66
N ARG A 732 25.05 14.09 22.81
CA ARG A 732 25.16 14.78 24.10
C ARG A 732 23.95 14.53 24.99
N THR A 733 24.19 14.22 26.25
CA THR A 733 23.13 14.01 27.26
C THR A 733 23.37 14.73 28.57
N GLY A 734 24.52 15.45 28.73
CA GLY A 734 24.89 16.14 29.95
C GLY A 734 25.18 15.22 31.14
N LYS A 735 24.39 14.17 31.35
CA LYS A 735 24.57 13.12 32.37
C LYS A 735 24.47 11.74 31.74
N ARG A 736 25.11 10.74 32.40
CA ARG A 736 24.99 9.34 31.94
C ARG A 736 23.53 8.87 32.08
N PRO A 737 22.86 8.48 31.01
CA PRO A 737 21.54 7.91 31.10
C PRO A 737 21.56 6.52 31.73
N VAL A 738 20.52 6.17 32.46
CA VAL A 738 20.35 4.82 33.02
C VAL A 738 19.93 3.83 31.94
N PHE A 739 19.10 4.28 31.04
CA PHE A 739 18.59 3.49 29.93
C PHE A 739 18.85 4.18 28.58
N LEU A 740 19.24 3.39 27.59
CA LEU A 740 19.42 3.80 26.20
C LEU A 740 18.59 2.87 25.33
N ASN A 741 17.72 3.47 24.48
CA ASN A 741 17.05 2.75 23.40
C ASN A 741 17.49 3.35 22.07
N VAL A 742 17.72 2.49 21.09
CA VAL A 742 18.02 2.86 19.70
C VAL A 742 17.02 2.16 18.80
N ASN A 743 16.24 2.91 18.05
CA ASN A 743 15.17 2.40 17.18
C ASN A 743 14.18 1.46 17.91
N GLY A 744 13.87 1.80 19.18
CA GLY A 744 12.96 1.01 20.01
C GLY A 744 13.62 -0.16 20.76
N GLU A 745 14.85 -0.51 20.46
CA GLU A 745 15.59 -1.59 21.09
C GLU A 745 16.51 -1.09 22.19
N LYS A 746 16.63 -1.86 23.26
CA LYS A 746 17.54 -1.56 24.39
C LYS A 746 18.99 -1.71 23.95
N ALA A 747 19.79 -0.66 24.14
CA ALA A 747 21.21 -0.62 23.81
C ALA A 747 22.12 -0.42 25.02
N THR A 748 23.39 -0.77 24.87
CA THR A 748 24.40 -0.58 25.91
C THR A 748 24.82 0.88 26.02
N VAL A 749 24.77 1.43 27.23
CA VAL A 749 25.21 2.81 27.52
C VAL A 749 26.72 2.90 27.57
N ASN A 750 27.33 3.43 26.52
CA ASN A 750 28.75 3.78 26.46
C ASN A 750 28.87 5.31 26.58
N TYR A 751 29.16 5.81 27.79
CA TYR A 751 29.15 7.23 28.14
C TYR A 751 30.55 7.71 28.56
N LYS A 752 30.97 8.81 27.93
CA LYS A 752 32.22 9.49 28.29
C LYS A 752 32.08 11.00 28.06
N GLU A 753 32.47 11.81 29.03
CA GLU A 753 32.57 13.29 28.92
C GLU A 753 31.29 13.98 28.38
N GLY A 754 30.12 13.55 28.89
CA GLY A 754 28.87 14.15 28.50
C GLY A 754 28.26 13.58 27.20
N LEU A 755 28.93 12.61 26.58
CA LEU A 755 28.49 12.02 25.29
C LEU A 755 28.21 10.53 25.45
N VAL A 756 27.11 10.09 24.84
CA VAL A 756 26.78 8.68 24.62
C VAL A 756 27.26 8.27 23.23
N LYS A 757 28.11 7.25 23.18
CA LYS A 757 28.56 6.64 21.93
C LYS A 757 27.59 5.52 21.51
N VAL A 758 27.09 5.60 20.28
CA VAL A 758 26.26 4.57 19.65
C VAL A 758 27.02 3.92 18.50
N LYS A 759 27.13 2.58 18.56
CA LYS A 759 27.48 1.75 17.40
C LYS A 759 26.31 0.86 17.11
N TYR A 760 25.80 0.94 15.91
CA TYR A 760 24.61 0.22 15.49
C TYR A 760 24.78 -0.28 14.05
N ASN A 761 24.41 -1.53 13.80
CA ASN A 761 24.30 -2.12 12.46
C ASN A 761 22.82 -2.33 12.18
N HIS A 762 22.32 -1.77 11.07
CA HIS A 762 20.96 -2.02 10.58
C HIS A 762 20.83 -3.41 9.97
#